data_0a050898c4093d2fffacfb5c64c35009
#
_entry.id   0a050898c4093d2fffacfb5c64c35009
#
_cell.length_a   1.000
_cell.length_b   1.000
_cell.length_c   1.000
_cell.angle_alpha   90.00
_cell.angle_beta   90.00
_cell.angle_gamma   90.00
#
_symmetry.space_group_name_H-M   'P 1'
#
loop_
_entity.id
_entity.type
_entity.pdbx_description
1 polymer ?
#
loop_
_entity_poly.entity_id
_entity_poly.type
_entity_poly.pdbx_seq_one_letter_code
_entity_poly.pdbx_strand_id
1 'polypeptide(L)'
;MQQYNTIKTKHPDALLLFRVGDFYETFGDDAVKAAKILGIILTHRNNGGDKTELAGFPHHSLNTYLPKLVKAGQRVAICDQLEDPKQTKSIVKRGVTELVTPGVALNDDILSAKSNNFLSAVHFGRTKLGVSFLDISTGEFLTAEGSSEQVDKLLQNFSPNEILVSKKHKKEFMELFGNQLHSFFLEDWIFQEDYAQESLNNHFGTKTLKGFGIDHLNHGIIASGAILYYLSETQHSRLQHINNIQRIAEEEYVWMDRFTIRNLELYHSPHQNAVTLLDIIDNTLSPMGGRMLKRWLALPLKNKDKIQQRHEVVAYLKEETQQLEKAQHWIKPMGDLERLISKLATGKINPREVVQLKNSLEALVPIKILAQESSNSSLQQIGQNLDACEVLRSKIKEVLNEEAPINIAKGNTIAKGYSEELDELRNLAFSGKDYLDKMLERETEQTGITSLKIASNNVFGYYIEVRNTHKDKVPETWIRKQTLVNAERYITEELKEYESKILGAEERIYNLEQQLFEQLMVWMQEYISPVQRNANLIAQLDCLCGFAQLAKENNYVQPLVDDSTALNIKDGRHPVIEKQLPLGESYVTNDVTLNREEQQIIMITGPNMSGKSALLRQTALIVLLAQMGSFVPASEAQIGLVDKIFTRVGASDNISMGESTFMVEMNETASILNNLSERSLVLLDEIGRGTSTYDGISIAWAISEYLHEHPARAKTLFATHYHELNEMTSTFSRIKNFNVSVKELEDNVLFLRKLTPGGSEHSFGIHVAKMAGMPQQVIQKANKILKKLEKSHSSEEMTGKLQASQSEMQLSFFNLDDPLLEEIKEEILHLDIDTLTPVEALMKLNEIKRLLGKKKKATS
;
A
#
# COMPACT_ATOMS: atom_id res chain seq x y z
N MET A 1 -24.95 12.32 31.39
CA MET A 1 -23.55 12.73 31.65
C MET A 1 -22.77 11.77 32.56
N GLN A 2 -23.28 11.35 33.74
CA GLN A 2 -22.53 10.45 34.62
C GLN A 2 -22.07 9.15 33.95
N GLN A 3 -22.98 8.44 33.24
CA GLN A 3 -22.60 7.24 32.47
C GLN A 3 -21.56 7.55 31.38
N TYR A 4 -21.74 8.67 30.65
CA TYR A 4 -20.79 9.12 29.63
C TYR A 4 -19.38 9.30 30.23
N ASN A 5 -19.27 10.08 31.30
CA ASN A 5 -17.98 10.34 31.94
C ASN A 5 -17.31 9.06 32.48
N THR A 6 -18.10 8.14 33.07
CA THR A 6 -17.58 6.84 33.54
C THR A 6 -17.02 6.00 32.41
N ILE A 7 -17.66 5.99 31.24
CA ILE A 7 -17.20 5.24 30.07
C ILE A 7 -16.01 5.97 29.42
N LYS A 8 -16.07 7.30 29.29
CA LYS A 8 -14.95 8.09 28.74
C LYS A 8 -13.66 7.95 29.56
N THR A 9 -13.75 7.86 30.87
CA THR A 9 -12.58 7.61 31.74
C THR A 9 -11.93 6.26 31.46
N LYS A 10 -12.68 5.26 31.02
CA LYS A 10 -12.13 3.94 30.60
C LYS A 10 -11.49 3.96 29.22
N HIS A 11 -11.93 4.86 28.33
CA HIS A 11 -11.44 5.01 26.97
C HIS A 11 -11.04 6.45 26.68
N PRO A 12 -10.01 6.99 27.39
CA PRO A 12 -9.65 8.41 27.31
C PRO A 12 -9.16 8.80 25.92
N ASP A 13 -8.50 7.89 25.21
CA ASP A 13 -7.89 8.10 23.88
C ASP A 13 -8.85 7.89 22.71
N ALA A 14 -10.08 7.43 22.96
CA ALA A 14 -11.08 7.17 21.93
C ALA A 14 -12.15 8.25 21.92
N LEU A 15 -12.58 8.69 20.74
CA LEU A 15 -13.78 9.52 20.54
C LEU A 15 -15.00 8.66 20.86
N LEU A 16 -15.78 9.09 21.87
CA LEU A 16 -16.92 8.31 22.35
C LEU A 16 -18.21 8.72 21.65
N LEU A 17 -18.76 7.83 20.82
CA LEU A 17 -20.11 7.93 20.26
C LEU A 17 -21.10 7.28 21.22
N PHE A 18 -21.85 8.10 21.92
CA PHE A 18 -22.73 7.64 23.00
C PHE A 18 -24.20 7.68 22.56
N ARG A 19 -24.87 6.53 22.57
CA ARG A 19 -26.27 6.39 22.12
C ARG A 19 -27.24 7.07 23.08
N VAL A 20 -27.95 8.09 22.59
CA VAL A 20 -29.02 8.81 23.30
C VAL A 20 -30.28 8.78 22.44
N GLY A 21 -31.21 7.89 22.76
CA GLY A 21 -32.39 7.68 21.92
C GLY A 21 -32.02 7.29 20.49
N ASP A 22 -32.45 8.11 19.52
CA ASP A 22 -32.20 7.88 18.10
C ASP A 22 -30.90 8.52 17.58
N PHE A 23 -30.05 9.06 18.46
CA PHE A 23 -28.81 9.74 18.09
C PHE A 23 -27.59 9.08 18.74
N TYR A 24 -26.47 9.17 18.04
CA TYR A 24 -25.14 9.10 18.66
C TYR A 24 -24.70 10.53 18.98
N GLU A 25 -24.46 10.80 20.25
CA GLU A 25 -23.99 12.10 20.76
C GLU A 25 -22.56 11.96 21.29
N THR A 26 -21.78 13.00 21.12
CA THR A 26 -20.42 13.14 21.67
C THR A 26 -20.29 14.50 22.35
N PHE A 27 -19.47 14.60 23.41
CA PHE A 27 -19.43 15.77 24.30
C PHE A 27 -17.98 16.28 24.48
N GLY A 28 -17.83 17.57 24.83
CA GLY A 28 -16.57 18.22 25.11
C GLY A 28 -15.60 18.19 23.93
N ASP A 29 -14.32 17.89 24.18
CA ASP A 29 -13.28 17.82 23.15
C ASP A 29 -13.61 16.84 22.02
N ASP A 30 -14.28 15.72 22.32
CA ASP A 30 -14.71 14.77 21.33
C ASP A 30 -15.75 15.38 20.38
N ALA A 31 -16.65 16.23 20.88
CA ALA A 31 -17.64 16.93 20.06
C ALA A 31 -16.98 17.93 19.10
N VAL A 32 -15.98 18.68 19.58
CA VAL A 32 -15.23 19.63 18.75
C VAL A 32 -14.49 18.90 17.63
N LYS A 33 -13.81 17.79 17.95
CA LYS A 33 -13.11 16.96 16.96
C LYS A 33 -14.08 16.36 15.94
N ALA A 34 -15.17 15.76 16.42
CA ALA A 34 -16.19 15.14 15.56
C ALA A 34 -16.84 16.17 14.64
N ALA A 35 -17.24 17.33 15.14
CA ALA A 35 -17.85 18.39 14.34
C ALA A 35 -16.92 18.86 13.21
N LYS A 36 -15.61 19.03 13.51
CA LYS A 36 -14.61 19.45 12.54
C LYS A 36 -14.39 18.40 11.43
N ILE A 37 -14.28 17.12 11.80
CA ILE A 37 -14.01 16.02 10.84
C ILE A 37 -15.24 15.72 9.99
N LEU A 38 -16.43 15.68 10.62
CA LEU A 38 -17.67 15.27 9.97
C LEU A 38 -18.37 16.41 9.21
N GLY A 39 -18.01 17.66 9.49
CA GLY A 39 -18.71 18.84 8.96
C GLY A 39 -20.13 19.00 9.51
N ILE A 40 -20.39 18.55 10.76
CA ILE A 40 -21.69 18.67 11.44
C ILE A 40 -21.69 19.84 12.42
N ILE A 41 -22.89 20.28 12.81
CA ILE A 41 -23.08 21.43 13.69
C ILE A 41 -22.59 21.11 15.10
N LEU A 42 -21.71 21.96 15.65
CA LEU A 42 -21.33 21.95 17.04
C LEU A 42 -22.35 22.77 17.83
N THR A 43 -23.03 22.16 18.78
CA THR A 43 -24.00 22.78 19.69
C THR A 43 -23.51 22.69 21.13
N HIS A 44 -24.36 23.10 22.08
CA HIS A 44 -24.06 23.04 23.51
C HIS A 44 -25.23 22.45 24.28
N ARG A 45 -24.92 21.66 25.30
CA ARG A 45 -25.89 21.13 26.25
C ARG A 45 -25.72 21.89 27.59
N ASN A 46 -26.81 22.43 28.12
CA ASN A 46 -26.82 23.08 29.44
C ASN A 46 -26.99 21.99 30.52
N ASN A 47 -26.01 21.83 31.40
CA ASN A 47 -26.04 20.93 32.55
C ASN A 47 -25.89 21.76 33.83
N GLY A 48 -27.00 22.30 34.31
CA GLY A 48 -27.02 22.96 35.64
C GLY A 48 -26.17 24.23 35.78
N GLY A 49 -25.83 24.92 34.68
CA GLY A 49 -25.05 26.15 34.65
C GLY A 49 -23.79 26.07 33.76
N ASP A 50 -23.24 24.91 33.54
CA ASP A 50 -22.11 24.71 32.61
C ASP A 50 -22.58 24.33 31.20
N LYS A 51 -22.01 25.02 30.22
CA LYS A 51 -22.19 24.70 28.79
C LYS A 51 -21.17 23.69 28.39
N THR A 52 -21.63 22.47 28.03
CA THR A 52 -20.78 21.44 27.48
C THR A 52 -21.02 21.33 25.96
N GLU A 53 -19.96 21.33 25.17
CA GLU A 53 -20.02 21.14 23.71
C GLU A 53 -20.69 19.82 23.40
N LEU A 54 -21.51 19.82 22.36
CA LEU A 54 -22.27 18.65 21.87
C LEU A 54 -22.25 18.61 20.36
N ALA A 55 -21.94 17.46 19.81
CA ALA A 55 -22.17 17.14 18.40
C ALA A 55 -22.82 15.77 18.31
N GLY A 56 -23.64 15.53 17.30
CA GLY A 56 -24.30 14.24 17.14
C GLY A 56 -24.96 14.08 15.78
N PHE A 57 -25.29 12.84 15.47
CA PHE A 57 -25.96 12.45 14.25
C PHE A 57 -26.94 11.28 14.51
N PRO A 58 -27.96 11.08 13.65
CA PRO A 58 -28.90 9.97 13.80
C PRO A 58 -28.18 8.61 13.79
N HIS A 59 -28.58 7.69 14.69
CA HIS A 59 -27.90 6.40 14.85
C HIS A 59 -27.85 5.55 13.58
N HIS A 60 -28.91 5.61 12.76
CA HIS A 60 -28.98 4.90 11.48
C HIS A 60 -27.96 5.41 10.44
N SER A 61 -27.36 6.56 10.68
CA SER A 61 -26.32 7.14 9.84
C SER A 61 -24.91 6.79 10.29
N LEU A 62 -24.73 5.87 11.26
CA LEU A 62 -23.42 5.46 11.77
C LEU A 62 -22.47 5.03 10.63
N ASN A 63 -22.96 4.21 9.70
CA ASN A 63 -22.17 3.72 8.57
C ASN A 63 -21.70 4.84 7.63
N THR A 64 -22.34 6.02 7.64
CA THR A 64 -21.90 7.18 6.85
C THR A 64 -20.83 8.02 7.56
N TYR A 65 -20.91 8.14 8.87
CA TYR A 65 -20.06 9.03 9.66
C TYR A 65 -18.85 8.35 10.31
N LEU A 66 -18.99 7.10 10.76
CA LEU A 66 -17.90 6.31 11.35
C LEU A 66 -16.68 6.20 10.41
N PRO A 67 -16.84 5.86 9.11
CA PRO A 67 -15.71 5.80 8.19
C PRO A 67 -14.90 7.09 8.09
N LYS A 68 -15.56 8.25 8.16
CA LYS A 68 -14.89 9.55 8.09
C LYS A 68 -14.01 9.81 9.32
N LEU A 69 -14.49 9.43 10.51
CA LEU A 69 -13.73 9.55 11.76
C LEU A 69 -12.51 8.63 11.75
N VAL A 70 -12.69 7.37 11.38
CA VAL A 70 -11.62 6.37 11.37
C VAL A 70 -10.56 6.70 10.30
N LYS A 71 -10.98 7.09 9.08
CA LYS A 71 -10.06 7.55 8.02
C LYS A 71 -9.28 8.82 8.40
N ALA A 72 -9.83 9.64 9.30
CA ALA A 72 -9.12 10.78 9.89
C ALA A 72 -8.18 10.39 11.04
N GLY A 73 -7.91 9.09 11.24
CA GLY A 73 -7.00 8.57 12.26
C GLY A 73 -7.60 8.54 13.68
N GLN A 74 -8.92 8.71 13.83
CA GLN A 74 -9.54 8.68 15.16
C GLN A 74 -9.87 7.24 15.58
N ARG A 75 -9.60 6.94 16.85
CA ARG A 75 -10.12 5.74 17.53
C ARG A 75 -11.54 6.09 18.02
N VAL A 76 -12.51 5.27 17.70
CA VAL A 76 -13.93 5.54 17.97
C VAL A 76 -14.55 4.44 18.83
N ALA A 77 -14.97 4.77 20.03
CA ALA A 77 -15.71 3.88 20.91
C ALA A 77 -17.22 4.03 20.64
N ILE A 78 -17.86 2.97 20.19
CA ILE A 78 -19.30 2.92 19.95
C ILE A 78 -19.96 2.42 21.24
N CYS A 79 -20.77 3.27 21.84
CA CYS A 79 -21.48 2.99 23.09
C CYS A 79 -22.97 2.89 22.82
N ASP A 80 -23.52 1.67 22.91
CA ASP A 80 -24.92 1.37 22.68
C ASP A 80 -25.68 1.04 23.98
N GLN A 81 -27.01 0.96 23.84
CA GLN A 81 -27.91 0.54 24.89
C GLN A 81 -27.84 -0.97 25.04
N LEU A 82 -27.55 -1.46 26.24
CA LEU A 82 -27.44 -2.89 26.54
C LEU A 82 -28.77 -3.53 26.98
N GLU A 83 -29.81 -2.70 27.15
CA GLU A 83 -31.14 -3.09 27.62
C GLU A 83 -32.20 -2.46 26.73
N ASP A 84 -33.33 -3.15 26.55
CA ASP A 84 -34.47 -2.61 25.80
C ASP A 84 -35.11 -1.44 26.61
N PRO A 85 -35.16 -0.23 26.02
CA PRO A 85 -35.78 0.92 26.67
C PRO A 85 -37.25 0.72 27.05
N LYS A 86 -37.99 -0.13 26.34
CA LYS A 86 -39.41 -0.44 26.61
C LYS A 86 -39.61 -1.33 27.82
N GLN A 87 -38.60 -2.10 28.23
CA GLN A 87 -38.68 -3.05 29.34
C GLN A 87 -38.06 -2.52 30.64
N THR A 88 -37.34 -1.37 30.57
CA THR A 88 -36.55 -0.85 31.68
C THR A 88 -37.28 0.35 32.33
N LYS A 89 -37.54 0.27 33.63
CA LYS A 89 -38.16 1.34 34.46
C LYS A 89 -37.14 2.38 34.95
N SER A 90 -35.85 2.15 34.76
CA SER A 90 -34.74 3.01 35.18
C SER A 90 -33.97 3.56 33.96
N ILE A 91 -32.87 4.27 34.18
CA ILE A 91 -31.99 4.75 33.11
C ILE A 91 -31.35 3.53 32.46
N VAL A 92 -31.59 3.36 31.16
CA VAL A 92 -31.04 2.25 30.32
C VAL A 92 -29.51 2.18 30.49
N LYS A 93 -28.99 1.00 30.78
CA LYS A 93 -27.55 0.75 30.84
C LYS A 93 -26.96 0.81 29.45
N ARG A 94 -25.79 1.45 29.37
CA ARG A 94 -25.00 1.58 28.14
C ARG A 94 -23.60 1.07 28.36
N GLY A 95 -23.01 0.49 27.31
CA GLY A 95 -21.64 0.01 27.30
C GLY A 95 -21.00 0.14 25.94
N VAL A 96 -19.69 0.11 25.90
CA VAL A 96 -18.96 0.06 24.64
C VAL A 96 -19.16 -1.33 24.04
N THR A 97 -19.76 -1.36 22.87
CA THR A 97 -20.03 -2.59 22.11
C THR A 97 -18.91 -2.87 21.12
N GLU A 98 -18.21 -1.84 20.65
CA GLU A 98 -17.10 -1.95 19.71
C GLU A 98 -16.18 -0.74 19.85
N LEU A 99 -14.86 -0.97 19.75
CA LEU A 99 -13.86 0.07 19.60
C LEU A 99 -13.24 -0.06 18.21
N VAL A 100 -13.60 0.85 17.32
CA VAL A 100 -13.10 0.87 15.93
C VAL A 100 -11.89 1.79 15.84
N THR A 101 -10.78 1.26 15.31
CA THR A 101 -9.54 2.01 15.13
C THR A 101 -9.07 1.90 13.68
N PRO A 102 -8.13 2.74 13.22
CA PRO A 102 -7.60 2.66 11.85
C PRO A 102 -7.08 1.28 11.47
N GLY A 103 -6.40 0.57 12.40
CA GLY A 103 -5.85 -0.77 12.17
C GLY A 103 -6.85 -1.91 12.36
N VAL A 104 -7.99 -1.67 13.03
CA VAL A 104 -8.97 -2.70 13.37
C VAL A 104 -10.35 -2.31 12.85
N ALA A 105 -10.53 -2.40 11.55
CA ALA A 105 -11.78 -2.08 10.87
C ALA A 105 -12.25 -3.27 10.03
N LEU A 106 -13.56 -3.58 10.11
CA LEU A 106 -14.23 -4.63 9.34
C LEU A 106 -15.27 -4.07 8.36
N ASN A 107 -15.56 -2.77 8.44
CA ASN A 107 -16.56 -2.12 7.60
C ASN A 107 -15.97 -1.80 6.22
N ASP A 108 -16.61 -2.29 5.15
CA ASP A 108 -16.18 -2.09 3.76
C ASP A 108 -16.08 -0.61 3.35
N ASP A 109 -16.86 0.29 3.95
CA ASP A 109 -16.80 1.73 3.68
C ASP A 109 -15.50 2.38 4.20
N ILE A 110 -14.82 1.73 5.17
CA ILE A 110 -13.52 2.13 5.69
C ILE A 110 -12.40 1.55 4.82
N LEU A 111 -12.56 0.30 4.41
CA LEU A 111 -11.54 -0.51 3.75
C LEU A 111 -11.42 -0.20 2.25
N SER A 112 -10.19 -0.21 1.75
CA SER A 112 -9.95 -0.25 0.30
C SER A 112 -10.05 -1.70 -0.20
N ALA A 113 -10.72 -1.94 -1.33
CA ALA A 113 -10.96 -3.30 -1.82
C ALA A 113 -9.66 -4.07 -2.12
N LYS A 114 -8.74 -3.45 -2.88
CA LYS A 114 -7.47 -4.05 -3.30
C LYS A 114 -6.28 -3.73 -2.37
N SER A 115 -6.53 -3.38 -1.09
CA SER A 115 -5.47 -3.12 -0.11
C SER A 115 -5.80 -3.78 1.22
N ASN A 116 -4.77 -4.30 1.88
CA ASN A 116 -4.87 -4.77 3.25
C ASN A 116 -5.03 -3.60 4.22
N ASN A 117 -5.62 -3.87 5.38
CA ASN A 117 -5.75 -2.95 6.49
C ASN A 117 -4.94 -3.47 7.68
N PHE A 118 -3.61 -3.30 7.62
CA PHE A 118 -2.74 -3.87 8.63
C PHE A 118 -2.75 -3.07 9.94
N LEU A 119 -2.98 -3.79 11.03
CA LEU A 119 -2.52 -3.47 12.37
C LEU A 119 -1.13 -4.08 12.54
N SER A 120 -0.15 -3.30 12.98
CA SER A 120 1.20 -3.79 13.24
C SER A 120 1.57 -3.64 14.72
N ALA A 121 2.53 -4.43 15.19
CA ALA A 121 3.19 -4.22 16.47
C ALA A 121 4.70 -4.32 16.29
N VAL A 122 5.45 -3.48 17.01
CA VAL A 122 6.92 -3.49 17.03
C VAL A 122 7.41 -3.70 18.44
N HIS A 123 8.25 -4.71 18.63
CA HIS A 123 8.94 -5.00 19.89
C HIS A 123 10.45 -4.75 19.75
N PHE A 124 11.01 -4.04 20.73
CA PHE A 124 12.42 -3.68 20.78
C PHE A 124 13.21 -4.69 21.62
N GLY A 125 14.03 -5.48 20.96
CA GLY A 125 15.03 -6.35 21.62
C GLY A 125 16.39 -5.65 21.74
N ARG A 126 17.37 -6.30 22.35
CA ARG A 126 18.73 -5.71 22.54
C ARG A 126 19.52 -5.56 21.23
N THR A 127 19.38 -6.50 20.31
CA THR A 127 20.13 -6.55 19.05
C THR A 127 19.24 -6.63 17.82
N LYS A 128 17.99 -7.05 18.00
CA LYS A 128 17.00 -7.21 16.95
C LYS A 128 15.66 -6.67 17.39
N LEU A 129 14.85 -6.29 16.43
CA LEU A 129 13.45 -5.91 16.63
C LEU A 129 12.54 -7.03 16.10
N GLY A 130 11.39 -7.21 16.75
CA GLY A 130 10.32 -8.04 16.22
C GLY A 130 9.22 -7.15 15.63
N VAL A 131 8.64 -7.58 14.52
CA VAL A 131 7.50 -6.91 13.91
C VAL A 131 6.44 -7.92 13.51
N SER A 132 5.18 -7.54 13.69
CA SER A 132 4.07 -8.37 13.26
C SER A 132 2.99 -7.52 12.60
N PHE A 133 2.27 -8.10 11.63
CA PHE A 133 1.22 -7.47 10.85
C PHE A 133 -0.01 -8.36 10.84
N LEU A 134 -1.16 -7.79 11.15
CA LEU A 134 -2.44 -8.49 11.08
C LEU A 134 -3.46 -7.65 10.33
N ASP A 135 -4.09 -8.23 9.32
CA ASP A 135 -5.31 -7.69 8.72
C ASP A 135 -6.52 -8.49 9.23
N ILE A 136 -7.26 -7.91 10.18
CA ILE A 136 -8.44 -8.55 10.76
C ILE A 136 -9.55 -8.79 9.72
N SER A 137 -9.59 -8.02 8.65
CA SER A 137 -10.62 -8.16 7.61
C SER A 137 -10.39 -9.35 6.69
N THR A 138 -9.17 -9.88 6.62
CA THR A 138 -8.80 -11.05 5.78
C THR A 138 -8.33 -12.24 6.60
N GLY A 139 -7.86 -12.01 7.84
CA GLY A 139 -7.22 -13.01 8.68
C GLY A 139 -5.74 -13.24 8.36
N GLU A 140 -5.13 -12.40 7.50
CA GLU A 140 -3.71 -12.49 7.19
C GLU A 140 -2.87 -12.03 8.38
N PHE A 141 -2.03 -12.93 8.92
CA PHE A 141 -1.18 -12.69 10.08
C PHE A 141 0.27 -13.03 9.76
N LEU A 142 1.15 -12.02 9.76
CA LEU A 142 2.55 -12.14 9.36
C LEU A 142 3.45 -11.70 10.52
N THR A 143 4.62 -12.34 10.66
CA THR A 143 5.61 -11.94 11.67
C THR A 143 7.04 -12.06 11.13
N ALA A 144 7.91 -11.19 11.62
CA ALA A 144 9.34 -11.18 11.31
C ALA A 144 10.17 -10.71 12.50
N GLU A 145 11.47 -11.01 12.43
CA GLU A 145 12.47 -10.51 13.36
C GLU A 145 13.72 -10.13 12.59
N GLY A 146 14.28 -8.95 12.88
CA GLY A 146 15.44 -8.48 12.15
C GLY A 146 16.06 -7.19 12.72
N SER A 147 16.95 -6.56 11.96
CA SER A 147 17.51 -5.25 12.29
C SER A 147 16.44 -4.13 12.19
N SER A 148 16.74 -2.95 12.71
CA SER A 148 15.89 -1.77 12.57
C SER A 148 15.60 -1.43 11.09
N GLU A 149 16.60 -1.59 10.21
CA GLU A 149 16.47 -1.37 8.77
C GLU A 149 15.50 -2.38 8.12
N GLN A 150 15.56 -3.65 8.56
CA GLN A 150 14.65 -4.68 8.07
C GLN A 150 13.20 -4.42 8.50
N VAL A 151 13.00 -4.01 9.74
CA VAL A 151 11.68 -3.66 10.25
C VAL A 151 11.15 -2.40 9.57
N ASP A 152 11.98 -1.36 9.36
CA ASP A 152 11.60 -0.15 8.62
C ASP A 152 11.13 -0.50 7.19
N LYS A 153 11.88 -1.34 6.48
CA LYS A 153 11.48 -1.85 5.16
C LYS A 153 10.10 -2.51 5.18
N LEU A 154 9.84 -3.39 6.13
CA LEU A 154 8.56 -4.09 6.23
C LEU A 154 7.42 -3.11 6.55
N LEU A 155 7.65 -2.14 7.45
CA LEU A 155 6.68 -1.09 7.76
C LEU A 155 6.34 -0.24 6.51
N GLN A 156 7.34 0.10 5.69
CA GLN A 156 7.13 0.83 4.43
C GLN A 156 6.37 0.00 3.40
N ASN A 157 6.74 -1.28 3.23
CA ASN A 157 6.12 -2.16 2.25
C ASN A 157 4.65 -2.49 2.58
N PHE A 158 4.37 -2.78 3.85
CA PHE A 158 3.02 -3.13 4.29
C PHE A 158 2.17 -1.92 4.69
N SER A 159 2.78 -0.76 4.91
CA SER A 159 2.13 0.52 5.21
C SER A 159 0.98 0.36 6.21
N PRO A 160 1.23 -0.11 7.44
CA PRO A 160 0.18 -0.38 8.42
C PRO A 160 -0.57 0.91 8.80
N ASN A 161 -1.89 0.79 8.97
CA ASN A 161 -2.74 1.91 9.34
C ASN A 161 -2.65 2.27 10.84
N GLU A 162 -2.14 1.35 11.65
CA GLU A 162 -1.90 1.56 13.09
C GLU A 162 -0.75 0.68 13.56
N ILE A 163 0.13 1.22 14.42
CA ILE A 163 1.30 0.51 14.95
C ILE A 163 1.28 0.54 16.47
N LEU A 164 1.38 -0.63 17.08
CA LEU A 164 1.44 -0.82 18.52
C LEU A 164 2.90 -0.86 18.98
N VAL A 165 3.22 -0.07 20.00
CA VAL A 165 4.57 0.00 20.58
C VAL A 165 4.48 0.09 22.10
N SER A 166 5.44 -0.47 22.82
CA SER A 166 5.54 -0.31 24.26
C SER A 166 5.79 1.16 24.65
N LYS A 167 5.15 1.66 25.69
CA LYS A 167 5.33 3.02 26.21
C LYS A 167 6.80 3.33 26.52
N LYS A 168 7.53 2.35 27.00
CA LYS A 168 8.97 2.45 27.31
C LYS A 168 9.80 2.84 26.08
N HIS A 169 9.46 2.32 24.90
CA HIS A 169 10.22 2.50 23.66
C HIS A 169 9.66 3.60 22.75
N LYS A 170 8.72 4.43 23.26
CA LYS A 170 8.09 5.50 22.48
C LYS A 170 9.11 6.44 21.84
N LYS A 171 10.10 6.89 22.60
CA LYS A 171 11.12 7.84 22.13
C LYS A 171 11.99 7.20 21.05
N GLU A 172 12.49 6.01 21.30
CA GLU A 172 13.33 5.23 20.38
C GLU A 172 12.59 4.92 19.07
N PHE A 173 11.29 4.55 19.15
CA PHE A 173 10.45 4.33 17.97
C PHE A 173 10.34 5.59 17.11
N MET A 174 10.08 6.75 17.74
CA MET A 174 9.95 8.03 17.02
C MET A 174 11.26 8.48 16.37
N GLU A 175 12.40 8.19 17.00
CA GLU A 175 13.74 8.51 16.48
C GLU A 175 14.08 7.62 15.25
N LEU A 176 13.74 6.33 15.29
CA LEU A 176 14.06 5.39 14.21
C LEU A 176 13.10 5.45 13.02
N PHE A 177 11.78 5.54 13.27
CA PHE A 177 10.75 5.40 12.24
C PHE A 177 10.00 6.70 11.93
N GLY A 178 10.25 7.77 12.69
CA GLY A 178 9.63 9.08 12.51
C GLY A 178 8.23 9.22 13.13
N ASN A 179 7.66 10.42 13.02
CA ASN A 179 6.39 10.79 13.66
C ASN A 179 5.17 10.67 12.73
N GLN A 180 5.36 10.23 11.49
CA GLN A 180 4.28 10.19 10.49
C GLN A 180 3.39 8.94 10.60
N LEU A 181 3.87 7.90 11.29
CA LEU A 181 3.16 6.64 11.48
C LEU A 181 2.13 6.78 12.61
N HIS A 182 0.90 6.33 12.37
CA HIS A 182 -0.14 6.27 13.41
C HIS A 182 0.24 5.23 14.46
N SER A 183 0.89 5.67 15.53
CA SER A 183 1.37 4.78 16.60
C SER A 183 0.51 4.89 17.85
N PHE A 184 0.23 3.73 18.47
CA PHE A 184 -0.45 3.62 19.75
C PHE A 184 0.45 2.92 20.79
N PHE A 185 0.55 3.51 22.00
CA PHE A 185 1.50 3.07 23.01
C PHE A 185 0.79 2.28 24.11
N LEU A 186 1.15 0.99 24.20
CA LEU A 186 0.62 0.04 25.18
C LEU A 186 1.54 -0.06 26.41
N GLU A 187 1.01 -0.61 27.51
CA GLU A 187 1.77 -0.88 28.72
C GLU A 187 2.86 -1.95 28.48
N ASP A 188 3.99 -1.81 29.17
CA ASP A 188 5.19 -2.61 28.93
C ASP A 188 5.00 -4.11 29.23
N TRP A 189 4.13 -4.47 30.18
CA TRP A 189 3.85 -5.85 30.54
C TRP A 189 3.23 -6.68 29.41
N ILE A 190 2.57 -6.02 28.44
CA ILE A 190 1.99 -6.68 27.28
C ILE A 190 3.07 -7.25 26.35
N PHE A 191 4.25 -6.60 26.34
CA PHE A 191 5.39 -7.01 25.53
C PHE A 191 6.32 -7.95 26.29
N GLN A 192 5.77 -8.97 26.95
CA GLN A 192 6.53 -10.03 27.64
C GLN A 192 6.39 -11.36 26.92
N GLU A 193 7.48 -12.12 26.88
CA GLU A 193 7.56 -13.38 26.11
C GLU A 193 6.56 -14.42 26.61
N ASP A 194 6.50 -14.65 27.93
CA ASP A 194 5.59 -15.65 28.53
C ASP A 194 4.13 -15.35 28.21
N TYR A 195 3.73 -14.08 28.34
CA TYR A 195 2.38 -13.63 28.02
C TYR A 195 2.03 -13.83 26.53
N ALA A 196 2.96 -13.40 25.64
CA ALA A 196 2.77 -13.49 24.21
C ALA A 196 2.66 -14.95 23.74
N GLN A 197 3.52 -15.82 24.27
CA GLN A 197 3.53 -17.24 23.94
C GLN A 197 2.27 -17.96 24.42
N GLU A 198 1.82 -17.67 25.65
CA GLU A 198 0.55 -18.19 26.18
C GLU A 198 -0.64 -17.70 25.34
N SER A 199 -0.69 -16.41 25.02
CA SER A 199 -1.76 -15.81 24.22
C SER A 199 -1.88 -16.45 22.83
N LEU A 200 -0.76 -16.63 22.12
CA LEU A 200 -0.73 -17.27 20.81
C LEU A 200 -1.08 -18.76 20.88
N ASN A 201 -0.53 -19.50 21.86
CA ASN A 201 -0.86 -20.93 22.04
C ASN A 201 -2.35 -21.13 22.33
N ASN A 202 -2.94 -20.29 23.18
CA ASN A 202 -4.37 -20.33 23.48
C ASN A 202 -5.22 -20.00 22.25
N HIS A 203 -4.82 -18.96 21.49
CA HIS A 203 -5.53 -18.55 20.28
C HIS A 203 -5.54 -19.65 19.21
N PHE A 204 -4.38 -20.25 18.91
CA PHE A 204 -4.27 -21.33 17.91
C PHE A 204 -4.63 -22.72 18.43
N GLY A 205 -4.92 -22.88 19.72
CA GLY A 205 -5.21 -24.18 20.34
C GLY A 205 -4.04 -25.15 20.32
N THR A 206 -2.81 -24.64 20.37
CA THR A 206 -1.56 -25.43 20.27
C THR A 206 -0.75 -25.39 21.55
N LYS A 207 0.13 -26.38 21.76
CA LYS A 207 1.08 -26.38 22.89
C LYS A 207 2.39 -25.69 22.56
N THR A 208 2.72 -25.56 21.26
CA THR A 208 3.97 -24.94 20.78
C THR A 208 3.73 -24.24 19.44
N LEU A 209 4.54 -23.24 19.14
CA LEU A 209 4.48 -22.49 17.87
C LEU A 209 5.36 -23.10 16.77
N LYS A 210 5.97 -24.27 17.01
CA LYS A 210 6.84 -24.95 16.02
C LYS A 210 6.15 -25.27 14.71
N GLY A 211 4.87 -25.65 14.76
CA GLY A 211 4.09 -25.96 13.55
C GLY A 211 3.91 -24.78 12.60
N PHE A 212 4.04 -23.53 13.10
CA PHE A 212 4.01 -22.31 12.29
C PHE A 212 5.41 -21.85 11.84
N GLY A 213 6.48 -22.51 12.30
CA GLY A 213 7.87 -22.14 11.95
C GLY A 213 8.35 -20.81 12.53
N ILE A 214 7.75 -20.35 13.64
CA ILE A 214 8.05 -19.06 14.29
C ILE A 214 8.66 -19.20 15.68
N ASP A 215 8.83 -20.42 16.20
CA ASP A 215 9.28 -20.70 17.57
C ASP A 215 10.64 -20.11 17.96
N HIS A 216 11.46 -19.77 16.96
CA HIS A 216 12.76 -19.13 17.13
C HIS A 216 12.71 -17.59 17.02
N LEU A 217 11.55 -17.00 16.74
CA LEU A 217 11.35 -15.56 16.56
C LEU A 217 10.84 -14.90 17.85
N ASN A 218 11.65 -14.87 18.91
CA ASN A 218 11.21 -14.40 20.23
C ASN A 218 10.58 -13.00 20.20
N HIS A 219 11.22 -12.04 19.51
CA HIS A 219 10.69 -10.67 19.41
C HIS A 219 9.49 -10.58 18.49
N GLY A 220 9.44 -11.41 17.43
CA GLY A 220 8.28 -11.54 16.55
C GLY A 220 7.06 -12.11 17.27
N ILE A 221 7.25 -13.12 18.13
CA ILE A 221 6.22 -13.71 19.01
C ILE A 221 5.65 -12.64 19.95
N ILE A 222 6.54 -11.86 20.60
CA ILE A 222 6.11 -10.78 21.50
C ILE A 222 5.27 -9.72 20.77
N ALA A 223 5.70 -9.30 19.59
CA ALA A 223 4.93 -8.38 18.76
C ALA A 223 3.55 -8.96 18.37
N SER A 224 3.51 -10.25 18.03
CA SER A 224 2.26 -10.94 17.67
C SER A 224 1.29 -11.05 18.85
N GLY A 225 1.81 -11.33 20.05
CA GLY A 225 1.03 -11.37 21.29
C GLY A 225 0.40 -10.01 21.62
N ALA A 226 1.14 -8.91 21.41
CA ALA A 226 0.65 -7.57 21.62
C ALA A 226 -0.54 -7.23 20.68
N ILE A 227 -0.53 -7.73 19.44
CA ILE A 227 -1.67 -7.60 18.52
C ILE A 227 -2.89 -8.33 19.07
N LEU A 228 -2.76 -9.58 19.51
CA LEU A 228 -3.89 -10.35 20.06
C LEU A 228 -4.48 -9.70 21.33
N TYR A 229 -3.60 -9.17 22.20
CA TYR A 229 -4.04 -8.38 23.34
C TYR A 229 -4.90 -7.18 22.90
N TYR A 230 -4.41 -6.42 21.93
CA TYR A 230 -5.12 -5.23 21.43
C TYR A 230 -6.48 -5.56 20.82
N LEU A 231 -6.61 -6.68 20.11
CA LEU A 231 -7.90 -7.14 19.60
C LEU A 231 -8.88 -7.46 20.73
N SER A 232 -8.41 -8.06 21.81
CA SER A 232 -9.21 -8.31 23.01
C SER A 232 -9.70 -7.00 23.66
N GLU A 233 -8.81 -6.01 23.81
CA GLU A 233 -9.13 -4.68 24.33
C GLU A 233 -10.14 -3.91 23.45
N THR A 234 -10.09 -4.14 22.13
CA THR A 234 -11.02 -3.53 21.17
C THR A 234 -12.32 -4.30 20.99
N GLN A 235 -12.61 -5.25 21.89
CA GLN A 235 -13.85 -6.07 21.94
C GLN A 235 -14.03 -7.03 20.75
N HIS A 236 -12.92 -7.44 20.11
CA HIS A 236 -12.93 -8.45 19.06
C HIS A 236 -12.67 -9.84 19.68
N SER A 237 -13.73 -10.58 19.98
CA SER A 237 -13.62 -11.90 20.65
C SER A 237 -13.72 -13.08 19.68
N ARG A 238 -14.33 -12.90 18.51
CA ARG A 238 -14.53 -13.95 17.51
C ARG A 238 -13.49 -13.86 16.42
N LEU A 239 -12.36 -14.56 16.59
CA LEU A 239 -11.17 -14.46 15.75
C LEU A 239 -10.81 -15.78 15.04
N GLN A 240 -11.78 -16.68 14.83
CA GLN A 240 -11.56 -18.03 14.27
C GLN A 240 -10.98 -18.01 12.85
N HIS A 241 -11.18 -16.92 12.09
CA HIS A 241 -10.59 -16.72 10.77
C HIS A 241 -9.09 -16.42 10.82
N ILE A 242 -8.55 -16.01 11.98
CA ILE A 242 -7.11 -15.88 12.18
C ILE A 242 -6.60 -17.24 12.66
N ASN A 243 -6.44 -18.17 11.73
CA ASN A 243 -6.12 -19.57 12.01
C ASN A 243 -4.67 -19.93 11.72
N ASN A 244 -3.88 -18.99 11.19
CA ASN A 244 -2.49 -19.21 10.83
C ASN A 244 -1.69 -17.93 11.06
N ILE A 245 -0.40 -18.08 11.38
CA ILE A 245 0.61 -17.00 11.40
C ILE A 245 1.79 -17.44 10.54
N GLN A 246 2.23 -16.55 9.64
CA GLN A 246 3.29 -16.84 8.68
C GLN A 246 4.55 -16.03 9.00
N ARG A 247 5.71 -16.69 8.95
CA ARG A 247 6.99 -16.01 8.99
C ARG A 247 7.28 -15.32 7.66
N ILE A 248 7.73 -14.06 7.71
CA ILE A 248 8.37 -13.41 6.56
C ILE A 248 9.87 -13.76 6.64
N ALA A 249 10.27 -14.74 5.84
CA ALA A 249 11.66 -15.20 5.77
C ALA A 249 12.44 -14.32 4.77
N GLU A 250 13.38 -13.52 5.26
CA GLU A 250 14.20 -12.64 4.41
C GLU A 250 14.98 -13.40 3.34
N GLU A 251 15.40 -14.60 3.68
CA GLU A 251 16.11 -15.50 2.77
C GLU A 251 15.31 -15.95 1.55
N GLU A 252 13.98 -15.83 1.58
CA GLU A 252 13.11 -16.21 0.46
C GLU A 252 12.79 -15.05 -0.50
N TYR A 253 13.05 -13.79 -0.10
CA TYR A 253 12.60 -12.62 -0.85
C TYR A 253 13.74 -11.66 -1.18
N VAL A 254 13.58 -10.94 -2.29
CA VAL A 254 14.50 -9.86 -2.69
C VAL A 254 14.47 -8.74 -1.67
N TRP A 255 15.64 -8.33 -1.23
CA TRP A 255 15.76 -7.19 -0.34
C TRP A 255 15.79 -5.87 -1.12
N MET A 256 14.97 -4.92 -0.70
CA MET A 256 14.94 -3.54 -1.18
C MET A 256 14.79 -2.63 0.03
N ASP A 257 15.59 -1.58 0.12
CA ASP A 257 15.42 -0.56 1.16
C ASP A 257 14.27 0.42 0.84
N ARG A 258 13.90 1.25 1.80
CA ARG A 258 12.84 2.26 1.63
C ARG A 258 13.14 3.24 0.50
N PHE A 259 14.42 3.54 0.27
CA PHE A 259 14.83 4.44 -0.78
C PHE A 259 14.61 3.82 -2.16
N THR A 260 14.97 2.56 -2.31
CA THR A 260 14.74 1.78 -3.54
C THR A 260 13.25 1.69 -3.90
N ILE A 261 12.39 1.38 -2.93
CA ILE A 261 10.93 1.32 -3.15
C ILE A 261 10.38 2.65 -3.66
N ARG A 262 10.82 3.76 -3.03
CA ARG A 262 10.42 5.12 -3.42
C ARG A 262 11.02 5.53 -4.78
N ASN A 263 12.31 5.28 -4.99
CA ASN A 263 13.02 5.69 -6.19
C ASN A 263 12.55 4.95 -7.45
N LEU A 264 12.10 3.70 -7.30
CA LEU A 264 11.47 2.91 -8.36
C LEU A 264 9.99 3.22 -8.56
N GLU A 265 9.38 4.04 -7.70
CA GLU A 265 7.95 4.42 -7.75
C GLU A 265 7.03 3.19 -7.83
N LEU A 266 7.24 2.21 -6.92
CA LEU A 266 6.52 0.94 -6.98
C LEU A 266 5.04 1.09 -6.63
N TYR A 267 4.71 1.87 -5.58
CA TYR A 267 3.35 2.03 -5.05
C TYR A 267 2.86 3.48 -5.06
N HIS A 268 3.78 4.43 -4.87
CA HIS A 268 3.49 5.85 -4.74
C HIS A 268 4.54 6.65 -5.47
N SER A 269 4.12 7.75 -6.06
CA SER A 269 5.01 8.77 -6.62
C SER A 269 4.86 10.07 -5.82
N PRO A 270 5.93 10.86 -5.66
CA PRO A 270 5.85 12.19 -5.04
C PRO A 270 5.08 13.20 -5.92
N HIS A 271 4.86 12.87 -7.19
CA HIS A 271 4.17 13.74 -8.14
C HIS A 271 2.68 13.41 -8.21
N GLN A 272 1.83 14.42 -8.11
CA GLN A 272 0.39 14.26 -8.31
C GLN A 272 0.11 13.77 -9.75
N ASN A 273 -0.73 12.74 -9.88
CA ASN A 273 -1.12 12.09 -11.15
C ASN A 273 0.02 11.29 -11.85
N ALA A 274 1.12 10.99 -11.18
CA ALA A 274 2.11 10.07 -11.74
C ALA A 274 1.60 8.63 -11.65
N VAL A 275 1.93 7.85 -12.68
CA VAL A 275 1.59 6.42 -12.79
C VAL A 275 2.72 5.60 -12.17
N THR A 276 2.39 4.68 -11.28
CA THR A 276 3.33 3.79 -10.61
C THR A 276 3.49 2.46 -11.34
N LEU A 277 4.48 1.63 -10.94
CA LEU A 277 4.58 0.28 -11.49
C LEU A 277 3.31 -0.54 -11.18
N LEU A 278 2.78 -0.43 -9.96
CA LEU A 278 1.57 -1.14 -9.56
C LEU A 278 0.39 -0.81 -10.48
N ASP A 279 0.21 0.46 -10.85
CA ASP A 279 -0.89 0.88 -11.74
C ASP A 279 -0.80 0.25 -13.14
N ILE A 280 0.42 -0.07 -13.59
CA ILE A 280 0.66 -0.73 -14.89
C ILE A 280 0.41 -2.24 -14.83
N ILE A 281 0.79 -2.89 -13.74
CA ILE A 281 0.74 -4.35 -13.65
C ILE A 281 -0.55 -4.90 -13.03
N ASP A 282 -1.38 -4.04 -12.40
CA ASP A 282 -2.63 -4.48 -11.76
C ASP A 282 -3.76 -4.70 -12.79
N ASN A 283 -3.72 -5.87 -13.42
CA ASN A 283 -4.80 -6.41 -14.24
C ASN A 283 -5.66 -7.43 -13.48
N THR A 284 -5.58 -7.45 -12.15
CA THR A 284 -6.38 -8.35 -11.32
C THR A 284 -7.85 -7.97 -11.33
N LEU A 285 -8.73 -8.98 -11.35
CA LEU A 285 -10.18 -8.80 -11.42
C LEU A 285 -10.86 -8.91 -10.06
N SER A 286 -10.23 -9.59 -9.11
CA SER A 286 -10.75 -9.76 -7.75
C SER A 286 -10.04 -8.86 -6.74
N PRO A 287 -10.72 -8.45 -5.65
CA PRO A 287 -10.06 -7.75 -4.54
C PRO A 287 -8.90 -8.53 -3.91
N MET A 288 -9.06 -9.84 -3.78
CA MET A 288 -8.05 -10.76 -3.23
C MET A 288 -6.79 -10.80 -4.11
N GLY A 289 -6.97 -10.88 -5.43
CA GLY A 289 -5.88 -10.80 -6.40
C GLY A 289 -5.10 -9.49 -6.30
N GLY A 290 -5.79 -8.35 -6.17
CA GLY A 290 -5.13 -7.05 -6.00
C GLY A 290 -4.28 -6.96 -4.72
N ARG A 291 -4.76 -7.51 -3.59
CA ARG A 291 -3.97 -7.62 -2.34
C ARG A 291 -2.77 -8.55 -2.52
N MET A 292 -2.97 -9.70 -3.14
CA MET A 292 -1.90 -10.66 -3.44
C MET A 292 -0.82 -10.05 -4.34
N LEU A 293 -1.20 -9.32 -5.38
CA LEU A 293 -0.26 -8.64 -6.28
C LEU A 293 0.60 -7.61 -5.54
N LYS A 294 0.02 -6.82 -4.65
CA LYS A 294 0.77 -5.88 -3.80
C LYS A 294 1.78 -6.63 -2.92
N ARG A 295 1.37 -7.76 -2.34
CA ARG A 295 2.27 -8.60 -1.54
C ARG A 295 3.41 -9.17 -2.40
N TRP A 296 3.15 -9.63 -3.62
CA TRP A 296 4.19 -10.13 -4.51
C TRP A 296 5.18 -9.04 -4.94
N LEU A 297 4.70 -7.81 -5.11
CA LEU A 297 5.56 -6.66 -5.40
C LEU A 297 6.40 -6.25 -4.17
N ALA A 298 5.84 -6.36 -2.95
CA ALA A 298 6.57 -6.10 -1.70
C ALA A 298 7.64 -7.15 -1.41
N LEU A 299 7.38 -8.40 -1.80
CA LEU A 299 8.18 -9.59 -1.50
C LEU A 299 8.45 -10.41 -2.77
N PRO A 300 9.26 -9.90 -3.73
CA PRO A 300 9.64 -10.66 -4.91
C PRO A 300 10.50 -11.88 -4.52
N LEU A 301 10.32 -13.00 -5.23
CA LEU A 301 10.91 -14.27 -4.85
C LEU A 301 12.41 -14.35 -5.18
N LYS A 302 13.16 -15.09 -4.34
CA LYS A 302 14.52 -15.59 -4.64
C LYS A 302 14.56 -17.08 -4.98
N ASN A 303 13.44 -17.79 -4.83
CA ASN A 303 13.37 -19.20 -5.14
C ASN A 303 13.09 -19.41 -6.63
N LYS A 304 14.05 -19.96 -7.35
CA LYS A 304 13.99 -20.21 -8.80
C LYS A 304 12.80 -21.08 -9.18
N ASP A 305 12.57 -22.18 -8.46
CA ASP A 305 11.52 -23.13 -8.82
C ASP A 305 10.12 -22.50 -8.70
N LYS A 306 9.90 -21.73 -7.62
CA LYS A 306 8.64 -20.97 -7.44
C LYS A 306 8.45 -19.92 -8.53
N ILE A 307 9.53 -19.25 -8.96
CA ILE A 307 9.50 -18.26 -10.05
C ILE A 307 9.16 -18.96 -11.38
N GLN A 308 9.84 -20.06 -11.69
CA GLN A 308 9.61 -20.82 -12.93
C GLN A 308 8.19 -21.37 -12.99
N GLN A 309 7.66 -21.91 -11.88
CA GLN A 309 6.26 -22.34 -11.80
C GLN A 309 5.27 -21.23 -12.18
N ARG A 310 5.51 -20.00 -11.72
CA ARG A 310 4.68 -18.86 -12.12
C ARG A 310 4.83 -18.54 -13.60
N HIS A 311 6.06 -18.49 -14.11
CA HIS A 311 6.34 -18.26 -15.53
C HIS A 311 5.67 -19.30 -16.45
N GLU A 312 5.70 -20.57 -16.07
CA GLU A 312 5.05 -21.64 -16.83
C GLU A 312 3.54 -21.48 -16.93
N VAL A 313 2.89 -21.06 -15.84
CA VAL A 313 1.44 -20.77 -15.85
C VAL A 313 1.14 -19.54 -16.70
N VAL A 314 1.95 -18.48 -16.60
CA VAL A 314 1.80 -17.27 -17.41
C VAL A 314 2.01 -17.58 -18.90
N ALA A 315 3.02 -18.41 -19.25
CA ALA A 315 3.25 -18.85 -20.62
C ALA A 315 2.03 -19.61 -21.17
N TYR A 316 1.56 -20.61 -20.43
CA TYR A 316 0.39 -21.39 -20.81
C TYR A 316 -0.85 -20.50 -21.05
N LEU A 317 -1.16 -19.60 -20.11
CA LEU A 317 -2.34 -18.73 -20.22
C LEU A 317 -2.19 -17.67 -21.34
N LYS A 318 -0.96 -17.24 -21.64
CA LYS A 318 -0.70 -16.32 -22.76
C LYS A 318 -0.93 -17.00 -24.12
N GLU A 319 -0.51 -18.24 -24.27
CA GLU A 319 -0.71 -19.05 -25.49
C GLU A 319 -2.16 -19.50 -25.63
N GLU A 320 -2.74 -20.06 -24.58
CA GLU A 320 -4.12 -20.55 -24.52
C GLU A 320 -5.10 -19.43 -24.14
N THR A 321 -5.24 -18.44 -25.03
CA THR A 321 -6.05 -17.24 -24.80
C THR A 321 -7.50 -17.56 -24.39
N GLN A 322 -8.11 -18.61 -24.93
CA GLN A 322 -9.46 -19.02 -24.57
C GLN A 322 -9.57 -19.45 -23.09
N GLN A 323 -8.52 -20.11 -22.58
CA GLN A 323 -8.50 -20.52 -21.17
C GLN A 323 -8.32 -19.32 -20.25
N LEU A 324 -7.48 -18.36 -20.65
CA LEU A 324 -7.34 -17.08 -19.96
C LEU A 324 -8.68 -16.35 -19.86
N GLU A 325 -9.38 -16.17 -20.97
CA GLU A 325 -10.69 -15.47 -21.02
C GLU A 325 -11.75 -16.20 -20.18
N LYS A 326 -11.78 -17.53 -20.21
CA LYS A 326 -12.69 -18.32 -19.35
C LYS A 326 -12.38 -18.14 -17.87
N ALA A 327 -11.10 -18.21 -17.47
CA ALA A 327 -10.69 -18.00 -16.09
C ALA A 327 -11.09 -16.60 -15.61
N GLN A 328 -10.80 -15.58 -16.40
CA GLN A 328 -11.18 -14.19 -16.12
C GLN A 328 -12.69 -13.99 -16.03
N HIS A 329 -13.46 -14.64 -16.90
CA HIS A 329 -14.94 -14.59 -16.89
C HIS A 329 -15.51 -15.06 -15.55
N TRP A 330 -14.96 -16.14 -14.98
CA TRP A 330 -15.43 -16.71 -13.71
C TRP A 330 -14.84 -16.02 -12.48
N ILE A 331 -13.64 -15.43 -12.56
CA ILE A 331 -13.05 -14.65 -11.46
C ILE A 331 -13.77 -13.31 -11.28
N LYS A 332 -14.14 -12.63 -12.37
CA LYS A 332 -14.69 -11.27 -12.35
C LYS A 332 -15.95 -11.09 -11.48
N PRO A 333 -16.95 -11.98 -11.46
CA PRO A 333 -18.14 -11.85 -10.62
C PRO A 333 -17.92 -12.30 -9.18
N MET A 334 -16.75 -12.86 -8.81
CA MET A 334 -16.50 -13.34 -7.46
C MET A 334 -16.48 -12.19 -6.46
N GLY A 335 -17.16 -12.38 -5.35
CA GLY A 335 -17.04 -11.53 -4.17
C GLY A 335 -15.69 -11.72 -3.46
N ASP A 336 -15.42 -10.85 -2.51
CA ASP A 336 -14.23 -10.93 -1.67
C ASP A 336 -14.36 -12.06 -0.64
N LEU A 337 -13.94 -13.28 -1.03
CA LEU A 337 -14.04 -14.48 -0.19
C LEU A 337 -13.32 -14.33 1.15
N GLU A 338 -12.17 -13.64 1.19
CA GLU A 338 -11.42 -13.39 2.44
C GLU A 338 -12.25 -12.55 3.41
N ARG A 339 -12.82 -11.43 2.94
CA ARG A 339 -13.63 -10.55 3.78
C ARG A 339 -14.99 -11.14 4.13
N LEU A 340 -15.62 -11.84 3.20
CA LEU A 340 -16.89 -12.51 3.47
C LEU A 340 -16.75 -13.57 4.58
N ILE A 341 -15.68 -14.37 4.53
CA ILE A 341 -15.46 -15.41 5.55
C ILE A 341 -15.03 -14.80 6.90
N SER A 342 -14.31 -13.69 6.91
CA SER A 342 -13.97 -12.95 8.13
C SER A 342 -15.21 -12.33 8.78
N LYS A 343 -16.15 -11.79 7.99
CA LYS A 343 -17.46 -11.33 8.47
C LYS A 343 -18.29 -12.48 9.04
N LEU A 344 -18.25 -13.66 8.43
CA LEU A 344 -18.89 -14.86 8.98
C LEU A 344 -18.32 -15.22 10.35
N ALA A 345 -16.99 -15.32 10.45
CA ALA A 345 -16.32 -15.66 11.71
C ALA A 345 -16.64 -14.68 12.84
N THR A 346 -16.69 -13.37 12.52
CA THR A 346 -17.02 -12.32 13.49
C THR A 346 -18.53 -12.15 13.75
N GLY A 347 -19.38 -12.87 13.01
CA GLY A 347 -20.84 -12.78 13.13
C GLY A 347 -21.44 -11.51 12.54
N LYS A 348 -20.71 -10.81 11.67
CA LYS A 348 -21.13 -9.54 11.02
C LYS A 348 -21.63 -9.71 9.58
N ILE A 349 -21.63 -10.93 9.05
CA ILE A 349 -22.11 -11.21 7.70
C ILE A 349 -23.63 -11.07 7.62
N ASN A 350 -24.18 -10.49 6.58
CA ASN A 350 -25.59 -10.38 6.33
C ASN A 350 -26.10 -11.46 5.34
N PRO A 351 -27.43 -11.71 5.24
CA PRO A 351 -27.96 -12.77 4.37
C PRO A 351 -27.57 -12.61 2.90
N ARG A 352 -27.56 -11.41 2.35
CA ARG A 352 -27.14 -11.15 0.97
C ARG A 352 -25.66 -11.49 0.73
N GLU A 353 -24.78 -11.18 1.69
CA GLU A 353 -23.38 -11.55 1.64
C GLU A 353 -23.16 -13.06 1.70
N VAL A 354 -24.01 -13.81 2.43
CA VAL A 354 -23.98 -15.28 2.42
C VAL A 354 -24.38 -15.85 1.06
N VAL A 355 -25.39 -15.26 0.40
CA VAL A 355 -25.75 -15.61 -0.99
C VAL A 355 -24.60 -15.28 -1.95
N GLN A 356 -23.92 -14.13 -1.78
CA GLN A 356 -22.75 -13.77 -2.57
C GLN A 356 -21.59 -14.75 -2.35
N LEU A 357 -21.37 -15.23 -1.12
CA LEU A 357 -20.39 -16.29 -0.82
C LEU A 357 -20.74 -17.57 -1.58
N LYS A 358 -22.01 -18.02 -1.56
CA LYS A 358 -22.48 -19.17 -2.34
C LYS A 358 -22.20 -19.00 -3.84
N ASN A 359 -22.57 -17.86 -4.42
CA ASN A 359 -22.38 -17.59 -5.85
C ASN A 359 -20.89 -17.59 -6.21
N SER A 360 -20.01 -17.04 -5.34
CA SER A 360 -18.57 -17.07 -5.54
C SER A 360 -18.00 -18.48 -5.49
N LEU A 361 -18.51 -19.33 -4.61
CA LEU A 361 -18.14 -20.76 -4.54
C LEU A 361 -18.68 -21.56 -5.73
N GLU A 362 -19.82 -21.20 -6.30
CA GLU A 362 -20.33 -21.78 -7.56
C GLU A 362 -19.41 -21.46 -8.73
N ALA A 363 -18.87 -20.22 -8.80
CA ALA A 363 -17.92 -19.80 -9.82
C ALA A 363 -16.56 -20.51 -9.71
N LEU A 364 -16.21 -21.09 -8.56
CA LEU A 364 -15.00 -21.92 -8.39
C LEU A 364 -15.05 -23.23 -9.18
N VAL A 365 -16.25 -23.81 -9.38
CA VAL A 365 -16.39 -25.14 -10.01
C VAL A 365 -15.83 -25.15 -11.44
N PRO A 366 -16.25 -24.28 -12.35
CA PRO A 366 -15.67 -24.24 -13.70
C PRO A 366 -14.19 -23.88 -13.71
N ILE A 367 -13.69 -23.05 -12.77
CA ILE A 367 -12.26 -22.75 -12.64
C ILE A 367 -11.48 -24.01 -12.23
N LYS A 368 -11.98 -24.77 -11.27
CA LYS A 368 -11.39 -26.06 -10.84
C LYS A 368 -11.25 -27.01 -12.01
N ILE A 369 -12.30 -27.20 -12.80
CA ILE A 369 -12.31 -28.07 -13.99
C ILE A 369 -11.29 -27.58 -15.00
N LEU A 370 -11.32 -26.27 -15.34
CA LEU A 370 -10.38 -25.66 -16.28
C LEU A 370 -8.92 -25.88 -15.85
N ALA A 371 -8.61 -25.69 -14.56
CA ALA A 371 -7.28 -25.87 -14.03
C ALA A 371 -6.84 -27.35 -14.04
N GLN A 372 -7.72 -28.29 -13.69
CA GLN A 372 -7.44 -29.72 -13.68
C GLN A 372 -7.24 -30.31 -15.09
N GLU A 373 -7.96 -29.81 -16.08
CA GLU A 373 -7.88 -30.28 -17.49
C GLU A 373 -6.73 -29.62 -18.25
N SER A 374 -6.04 -28.64 -17.67
CA SER A 374 -4.91 -27.96 -18.31
C SER A 374 -3.72 -28.90 -18.52
N SER A 375 -2.89 -28.65 -19.53
CA SER A 375 -1.61 -29.37 -19.73
C SER A 375 -0.49 -28.89 -18.80
N ASN A 376 -0.70 -27.81 -18.05
CA ASN A 376 0.27 -27.21 -17.14
C ASN A 376 0.18 -27.81 -15.73
N SER A 377 1.28 -28.42 -15.23
CA SER A 377 1.31 -29.12 -13.94
C SER A 377 1.04 -28.20 -12.74
N SER A 378 1.56 -26.98 -12.76
CA SER A 378 1.37 -26.00 -11.68
C SER A 378 -0.09 -25.53 -11.62
N LEU A 379 -0.74 -25.34 -12.77
CA LEU A 379 -2.15 -24.99 -12.84
C LEU A 379 -3.02 -26.18 -12.40
N GLN A 380 -2.68 -27.42 -12.80
CA GLN A 380 -3.34 -28.64 -12.28
C GLN A 380 -3.30 -28.73 -10.76
N GLN A 381 -2.15 -28.40 -10.15
CA GLN A 381 -1.98 -28.40 -8.70
C GLN A 381 -2.92 -27.36 -8.03
N ILE A 382 -3.06 -26.19 -8.61
CA ILE A 382 -4.05 -25.20 -8.14
C ILE A 382 -5.45 -25.81 -8.19
N GLY A 383 -5.85 -26.40 -9.32
CA GLY A 383 -7.16 -27.04 -9.48
C GLY A 383 -7.42 -28.22 -8.55
N GLN A 384 -6.40 -29.03 -8.24
CA GLN A 384 -6.52 -30.14 -7.27
C GLN A 384 -6.76 -29.63 -5.84
N ASN A 385 -6.11 -28.52 -5.46
CA ASN A 385 -6.21 -27.94 -4.12
C ASN A 385 -7.46 -27.06 -3.93
N LEU A 386 -8.17 -26.68 -4.99
CA LEU A 386 -9.45 -25.98 -4.88
C LEU A 386 -10.53 -26.92 -4.35
N ASP A 387 -11.22 -26.49 -3.30
CA ASP A 387 -12.37 -27.18 -2.72
C ASP A 387 -13.66 -26.57 -3.27
N ALA A 388 -14.48 -27.37 -3.91
CA ALA A 388 -15.77 -26.92 -4.45
C ALA A 388 -16.81 -26.56 -3.37
N CYS A 389 -16.57 -26.91 -2.10
CA CYS A 389 -17.44 -26.67 -0.95
C CYS A 389 -18.91 -27.03 -1.25
N GLU A 390 -19.14 -28.19 -1.87
CA GLU A 390 -20.47 -28.60 -2.40
C GLU A 390 -21.55 -28.64 -1.33
N VAL A 391 -21.23 -29.22 -0.16
CA VAL A 391 -22.16 -29.29 0.97
C VAL A 391 -22.54 -27.90 1.46
N LEU A 392 -21.55 -26.99 1.57
CA LEU A 392 -21.79 -25.60 1.96
C LEU A 392 -22.71 -24.89 0.97
N ARG A 393 -22.42 -24.98 -0.31
CA ARG A 393 -23.24 -24.36 -1.37
C ARG A 393 -24.68 -24.87 -1.36
N SER A 394 -24.85 -26.20 -1.26
CA SER A 394 -26.14 -26.84 -1.22
C SER A 394 -26.95 -26.43 0.01
N LYS A 395 -26.30 -26.34 1.18
CA LYS A 395 -26.97 -25.91 2.41
C LYS A 395 -27.40 -24.46 2.38
N ILE A 396 -26.57 -23.57 1.87
CA ILE A 396 -26.92 -22.14 1.71
C ILE A 396 -28.12 -22.01 0.77
N LYS A 397 -28.13 -22.74 -0.37
CA LYS A 397 -29.22 -22.72 -1.37
C LYS A 397 -30.54 -23.28 -0.79
N GLU A 398 -30.45 -24.31 0.09
CA GLU A 398 -31.60 -24.90 0.77
C GLU A 398 -32.21 -23.91 1.78
N VAL A 399 -31.37 -23.19 2.54
CA VAL A 399 -31.82 -22.36 3.68
C VAL A 399 -32.20 -20.95 3.26
N LEU A 400 -31.43 -20.31 2.36
CA LEU A 400 -31.61 -18.89 2.04
C LEU A 400 -32.32 -18.67 0.70
N ASN A 401 -33.11 -17.61 0.68
CA ASN A 401 -33.67 -17.10 -0.57
C ASN A 401 -32.54 -16.52 -1.44
N GLU A 402 -32.59 -16.74 -2.74
CA GLU A 402 -31.58 -16.20 -3.70
C GLU A 402 -31.55 -14.67 -3.71
N GLU A 403 -32.70 -14.03 -3.46
CA GLU A 403 -32.83 -12.58 -3.34
C GLU A 403 -32.88 -12.10 -1.88
N ALA A 404 -32.18 -12.79 -0.97
CA ALA A 404 -32.16 -12.47 0.45
C ALA A 404 -31.82 -10.98 0.67
N PRO A 405 -32.52 -10.29 1.59
CA PRO A 405 -32.27 -8.87 1.89
C PRO A 405 -30.97 -8.69 2.68
N ILE A 406 -30.45 -7.45 2.72
CA ILE A 406 -29.32 -7.08 3.60
C ILE A 406 -29.76 -7.16 5.07
N ASN A 407 -30.99 -6.70 5.37
CA ASN A 407 -31.54 -6.66 6.73
C ASN A 407 -32.66 -7.69 6.86
N ILE A 408 -32.53 -8.62 7.79
CA ILE A 408 -33.53 -9.68 8.09
C ILE A 408 -34.89 -9.07 8.41
N ALA A 409 -34.93 -7.89 9.04
CA ALA A 409 -36.19 -7.21 9.37
C ALA A 409 -37.08 -6.89 8.14
N LYS A 410 -36.54 -6.95 6.92
CA LYS A 410 -37.33 -6.82 5.70
C LYS A 410 -38.13 -8.10 5.36
N GLY A 411 -37.88 -9.19 6.06
CA GLY A 411 -38.45 -10.49 5.78
C GLY A 411 -37.92 -11.16 4.50
N ASN A 412 -38.38 -12.34 4.23
CA ASN A 412 -38.02 -13.10 3.03
C ASN A 412 -36.55 -13.54 2.94
N THR A 413 -35.92 -13.72 4.11
CA THR A 413 -34.53 -14.16 4.23
C THR A 413 -34.38 -15.64 3.97
N ILE A 414 -35.26 -16.47 4.59
CA ILE A 414 -35.24 -17.94 4.51
C ILE A 414 -36.02 -18.39 3.28
N ALA A 415 -35.55 -19.43 2.62
CA ALA A 415 -36.19 -20.00 1.44
C ALA A 415 -37.57 -20.59 1.80
N LYS A 416 -38.49 -20.48 0.87
CA LYS A 416 -39.82 -21.10 1.00
C LYS A 416 -39.66 -22.64 0.97
N GLY A 417 -40.36 -23.34 1.87
CA GLY A 417 -40.27 -24.78 2.01
C GLY A 417 -39.18 -25.28 2.94
N TYR A 418 -38.32 -24.42 3.49
CA TYR A 418 -37.27 -24.83 4.43
C TYR A 418 -37.84 -25.08 5.86
N SER A 419 -38.80 -24.27 6.30
CA SER A 419 -39.46 -24.41 7.62
C SER A 419 -40.97 -24.32 7.45
N GLU A 420 -41.69 -25.41 7.80
CA GLU A 420 -43.16 -25.46 7.77
C GLU A 420 -43.79 -24.38 8.66
N GLU A 421 -43.26 -24.19 9.89
CA GLU A 421 -43.72 -23.16 10.81
C GLU A 421 -43.61 -21.75 10.23
N LEU A 422 -42.48 -21.45 9.54
CA LEU A 422 -42.28 -20.17 8.92
C LEU A 422 -43.26 -19.93 7.77
N ASP A 423 -43.48 -20.94 6.96
CA ASP A 423 -44.41 -20.85 5.82
C ASP A 423 -45.87 -20.72 6.30
N GLU A 424 -46.26 -21.38 7.40
CA GLU A 424 -47.56 -21.16 8.02
C GLU A 424 -47.71 -19.72 8.53
N LEU A 425 -46.69 -19.17 9.23
CA LEU A 425 -46.73 -17.79 9.71
C LEU A 425 -46.81 -16.80 8.55
N ARG A 426 -46.08 -17.02 7.46
CA ARG A 426 -46.12 -16.21 6.25
C ARG A 426 -47.51 -16.24 5.59
N ASN A 427 -48.10 -17.41 5.50
CA ASN A 427 -49.46 -17.56 4.98
C ASN A 427 -50.50 -16.82 5.87
N LEU A 428 -50.33 -16.87 7.20
CA LEU A 428 -51.19 -16.15 8.13
C LEU A 428 -51.05 -14.61 7.94
N ALA A 429 -49.79 -14.10 7.82
CA ALA A 429 -49.55 -12.70 7.60
C ALA A 429 -50.09 -12.23 6.23
N PHE A 430 -49.94 -13.04 5.18
CA PHE A 430 -50.48 -12.76 3.86
C PHE A 430 -52.00 -12.74 3.85
N SER A 431 -52.65 -13.77 4.44
CA SER A 431 -54.09 -13.83 4.56
C SER A 431 -54.63 -12.66 5.37
N GLY A 432 -53.90 -12.20 6.39
CA GLY A 432 -54.26 -10.98 7.13
C GLY A 432 -54.22 -9.71 6.28
N LYS A 433 -53.24 -9.55 5.40
CA LYS A 433 -53.18 -8.42 4.45
C LYS A 433 -54.30 -8.47 3.42
N ASP A 434 -54.56 -9.62 2.85
CA ASP A 434 -55.65 -9.86 1.92
C ASP A 434 -57.03 -9.54 2.54
N TYR A 435 -57.16 -9.84 3.84
CA TYR A 435 -58.34 -9.47 4.62
C TYR A 435 -58.48 -7.97 4.84
N LEU A 436 -57.36 -7.25 5.11
CA LEU A 436 -57.38 -5.79 5.20
C LEU A 436 -57.78 -5.12 3.90
N ASP A 437 -57.37 -5.67 2.76
CA ASP A 437 -57.76 -5.16 1.44
C ASP A 437 -59.28 -5.39 1.20
N LYS A 438 -59.79 -6.58 1.52
CA LYS A 438 -61.22 -6.86 1.48
C LYS A 438 -62.03 -6.03 2.47
N MET A 439 -61.49 -5.76 3.64
CA MET A 439 -62.08 -4.84 4.63
C MET A 439 -62.13 -3.43 4.06
N LEU A 440 -61.07 -2.96 3.41
CA LEU A 440 -61.02 -1.64 2.75
C LEU A 440 -62.09 -1.55 1.66
N GLU A 441 -62.25 -2.54 0.81
CA GLU A 441 -63.28 -2.61 -0.22
C GLU A 441 -64.68 -2.53 0.42
N ARG A 442 -64.97 -3.37 1.40
CA ARG A 442 -66.27 -3.41 2.12
C ARG A 442 -66.58 -2.07 2.77
N GLU A 443 -65.61 -1.47 3.50
CA GLU A 443 -65.81 -0.20 4.18
C GLU A 443 -65.95 0.97 3.17
N THR A 444 -65.31 0.86 2.03
CA THR A 444 -65.47 1.81 0.90
C THR A 444 -66.89 1.75 0.30
N GLU A 445 -67.40 0.55 0.10
CA GLU A 445 -68.78 0.34 -0.38
C GLU A 445 -69.83 0.82 0.64
N GLN A 446 -69.66 0.50 1.92
CA GLN A 446 -70.59 0.86 2.97
C GLN A 446 -70.63 2.39 3.25
N THR A 447 -69.50 3.05 3.25
CA THR A 447 -69.40 4.49 3.54
C THR A 447 -69.52 5.36 2.32
N GLY A 448 -69.32 4.80 1.13
CA GLY A 448 -69.32 5.57 -0.12
C GLY A 448 -68.08 6.52 -0.21
N ILE A 449 -67.01 6.26 0.54
CA ILE A 449 -65.78 7.08 0.57
C ILE A 449 -64.71 6.37 -0.26
N THR A 450 -64.56 6.70 -1.52
CA THR A 450 -63.59 6.09 -2.46
C THR A 450 -62.17 6.43 -2.15
N SER A 451 -61.89 7.35 -1.23
CA SER A 451 -60.52 7.77 -0.84
C SER A 451 -60.07 7.20 0.51
N LEU A 452 -60.77 6.13 0.99
CA LEU A 452 -60.30 5.43 2.19
C LEU A 452 -58.96 4.77 1.95
N LYS A 453 -58.11 4.77 3.01
CA LYS A 453 -56.86 4.02 3.04
C LYS A 453 -56.72 3.35 4.39
N ILE A 454 -56.35 2.07 4.38
CA ILE A 454 -55.83 1.43 5.57
C ILE A 454 -54.30 1.56 5.52
N ALA A 455 -53.73 2.11 6.59
CA ALA A 455 -52.26 2.29 6.72
C ALA A 455 -51.84 2.01 8.15
N SER A 456 -50.55 1.80 8.38
CA SER A 456 -50.01 1.56 9.71
C SER A 456 -48.92 2.57 10.05
N ASN A 457 -48.75 2.85 11.33
CA ASN A 457 -47.61 3.55 11.90
C ASN A 457 -47.20 2.98 13.26
N ASN A 458 -45.98 3.29 13.70
CA ASN A 458 -45.41 2.73 14.93
C ASN A 458 -46.09 3.20 16.22
N VAL A 459 -46.95 4.24 16.15
CA VAL A 459 -47.60 4.86 17.35
C VAL A 459 -49.01 4.30 17.59
N PHE A 460 -49.79 4.12 16.52
CA PHE A 460 -51.19 3.75 16.57
C PHE A 460 -51.55 2.41 15.94
N GLY A 461 -50.54 1.74 15.32
CA GLY A 461 -50.75 0.54 14.53
C GLY A 461 -51.53 0.76 13.24
N TYR A 462 -52.38 -0.19 12.85
CA TYR A 462 -53.23 0.00 11.66
C TYR A 462 -54.38 0.97 11.93
N TYR A 463 -54.67 1.80 10.97
CA TYR A 463 -55.76 2.80 11.02
C TYR A 463 -56.38 2.98 9.63
N ILE A 464 -57.62 3.44 9.63
CA ILE A 464 -58.33 3.87 8.44
C ILE A 464 -58.18 5.41 8.35
N GLU A 465 -57.57 5.86 7.27
CA GLU A 465 -57.40 7.32 7.00
C GLU A 465 -58.50 7.84 6.14
N VAL A 466 -59.24 8.87 6.65
CA VAL A 466 -60.34 9.55 6.01
C VAL A 466 -59.96 11.00 5.77
N ARG A 467 -60.10 11.50 4.53
CA ARG A 467 -59.91 12.93 4.26
C ARG A 467 -60.98 13.77 4.90
N ASN A 468 -60.65 14.96 5.41
CA ASN A 468 -61.58 15.87 6.11
C ASN A 468 -62.84 16.19 5.27
N THR A 469 -62.78 16.08 3.95
CA THR A 469 -63.93 16.27 3.05
C THR A 469 -65.04 15.23 3.19
N HIS A 470 -64.77 14.12 3.85
CA HIS A 470 -65.66 12.97 4.00
C HIS A 470 -65.90 12.55 5.45
N LYS A 471 -65.54 13.41 6.42
CA LYS A 471 -65.66 13.10 7.86
C LYS A 471 -67.08 12.86 8.30
N ASP A 472 -68.04 13.50 7.65
CA ASP A 472 -69.47 13.41 8.00
C ASP A 472 -70.10 12.07 7.50
N LYS A 473 -69.38 11.26 6.75
CA LYS A 473 -69.78 9.97 6.28
C LYS A 473 -69.22 8.80 7.11
N VAL A 474 -68.40 9.13 8.14
CA VAL A 474 -67.74 8.13 8.99
C VAL A 474 -68.78 7.52 9.92
N PRO A 475 -68.88 6.17 10.02
CA PRO A 475 -69.77 5.49 10.95
C PRO A 475 -69.44 5.81 12.40
N GLU A 476 -70.50 5.96 13.24
CA GLU A 476 -70.37 6.22 14.69
C GLU A 476 -69.55 5.06 15.42
N THR A 477 -69.53 3.89 14.85
CA THR A 477 -68.76 2.74 15.39
C THR A 477 -67.26 2.87 15.26
N TRP A 478 -66.76 3.81 14.43
CA TRP A 478 -65.35 4.04 14.25
C TRP A 478 -64.77 4.97 15.35
N ILE A 479 -63.71 4.53 16.01
CA ILE A 479 -63.07 5.28 17.10
C ILE A 479 -61.99 6.18 16.50
N ARG A 480 -62.17 7.48 16.61
CA ARG A 480 -61.14 8.46 16.15
C ARG A 480 -59.92 8.41 17.07
N LYS A 481 -58.74 8.26 16.48
CA LYS A 481 -57.43 8.22 17.19
C LYS A 481 -56.58 9.46 16.99
N GLN A 482 -56.63 10.07 15.82
CA GLN A 482 -55.79 11.22 15.49
C GLN A 482 -56.47 12.12 14.45
N THR A 483 -56.35 13.44 14.67
CA THR A 483 -56.76 14.46 13.69
C THR A 483 -55.48 15.05 13.08
N LEU A 484 -55.38 15.05 11.74
CA LEU A 484 -54.34 15.67 10.96
C LEU A 484 -54.87 16.91 10.24
N VAL A 485 -54.02 17.73 9.64
CA VAL A 485 -54.43 18.94 8.89
C VAL A 485 -55.43 18.62 7.77
N ASN A 486 -55.22 17.48 7.04
CA ASN A 486 -56.02 17.14 5.85
C ASN A 486 -56.82 15.85 5.98
N ALA A 487 -56.71 15.11 7.08
CA ALA A 487 -57.33 13.81 7.28
C ALA A 487 -57.55 13.49 8.76
N GLU A 488 -58.41 12.55 9.04
CA GLU A 488 -58.59 11.94 10.37
C GLU A 488 -58.32 10.44 10.30
N ARG A 489 -57.80 9.89 11.40
CA ARG A 489 -57.44 8.50 11.53
C ARG A 489 -58.32 7.79 12.52
N TYR A 490 -58.90 6.69 12.07
CA TYR A 490 -59.89 5.91 12.81
C TYR A 490 -59.43 4.46 12.99
N ILE A 491 -59.96 3.82 14.02
CA ILE A 491 -59.81 2.37 14.24
C ILE A 491 -61.19 1.72 14.46
N THR A 492 -61.33 0.44 14.10
CA THR A 492 -62.47 -0.39 14.43
C THR A 492 -62.02 -1.53 15.35
N GLU A 493 -62.92 -2.16 16.09
CA GLU A 493 -62.57 -3.33 16.91
C GLU A 493 -62.04 -4.48 16.05
N GLU A 494 -62.65 -4.71 14.90
CA GLU A 494 -62.25 -5.70 13.94
C GLU A 494 -60.82 -5.45 13.39
N LEU A 495 -60.48 -4.18 13.06
CA LEU A 495 -59.18 -3.79 12.63
C LEU A 495 -58.12 -4.05 13.71
N LYS A 496 -58.48 -3.76 14.97
CA LYS A 496 -57.58 -4.01 16.12
C LYS A 496 -57.32 -5.50 16.41
N GLU A 497 -58.33 -6.33 16.26
CA GLU A 497 -58.17 -7.77 16.42
C GLU A 497 -57.25 -8.36 15.31
N TYR A 498 -57.47 -7.98 14.07
CA TYR A 498 -56.63 -8.40 12.94
C TYR A 498 -55.22 -7.83 13.02
N GLU A 499 -55.08 -6.57 13.46
CA GLU A 499 -53.77 -5.96 13.76
C GLU A 499 -52.96 -6.82 14.71
N SER A 500 -53.57 -7.24 15.83
CA SER A 500 -52.91 -8.08 16.83
C SER A 500 -52.41 -9.41 16.23
N LYS A 501 -53.18 -10.00 15.32
CA LYS A 501 -52.84 -11.25 14.64
C LYS A 501 -51.69 -11.04 13.63
N ILE A 502 -51.74 -9.96 12.83
CA ILE A 502 -50.71 -9.66 11.80
C ILE A 502 -49.39 -9.28 12.46
N LEU A 503 -49.42 -8.32 13.38
CA LEU A 503 -48.19 -7.88 14.08
C LEU A 503 -47.55 -9.03 14.88
N GLY A 504 -48.33 -9.85 15.52
CA GLY A 504 -47.85 -11.04 16.22
C GLY A 504 -47.22 -12.07 15.26
N ALA A 505 -47.76 -12.23 14.04
CA ALA A 505 -47.20 -13.09 13.03
C ALA A 505 -45.89 -12.50 12.44
N GLU A 506 -45.85 -11.18 12.13
CA GLU A 506 -44.67 -10.50 11.61
C GLU A 506 -43.48 -10.53 12.59
N GLU A 507 -43.74 -10.30 13.89
CA GLU A 507 -42.71 -10.42 14.93
C GLU A 507 -42.18 -11.86 15.08
N ARG A 508 -43.06 -12.87 15.03
CA ARG A 508 -42.67 -14.27 15.04
C ARG A 508 -41.87 -14.67 13.81
N ILE A 509 -42.24 -14.19 12.62
CA ILE A 509 -41.53 -14.39 11.38
C ILE A 509 -40.10 -13.84 11.51
N TYR A 510 -39.96 -12.61 11.99
CA TYR A 510 -38.64 -11.98 12.18
C TYR A 510 -37.77 -12.79 13.15
N ASN A 511 -38.30 -13.16 14.30
CA ASN A 511 -37.56 -13.93 15.32
C ASN A 511 -37.13 -15.31 14.78
N LEU A 512 -38.03 -16.01 14.07
CA LEU A 512 -37.72 -17.30 13.49
C LEU A 512 -36.72 -17.22 12.34
N GLU A 513 -36.84 -16.23 11.42
CA GLU A 513 -35.86 -15.99 10.37
C GLU A 513 -34.48 -15.65 10.95
N GLN A 514 -34.43 -14.85 12.00
CA GLN A 514 -33.17 -14.53 12.68
C GLN A 514 -32.55 -15.80 13.31
N GLN A 515 -33.33 -16.58 14.02
CA GLN A 515 -32.87 -17.84 14.65
C GLN A 515 -32.32 -18.83 13.61
N LEU A 516 -33.04 -19.03 12.51
CA LEU A 516 -32.61 -19.94 11.44
C LEU A 516 -31.35 -19.45 10.74
N PHE A 517 -31.24 -18.14 10.53
CA PHE A 517 -30.03 -17.53 9.97
C PHE A 517 -28.83 -17.67 10.92
N GLU A 518 -29.01 -17.43 12.21
CA GLU A 518 -27.96 -17.62 13.22
C GLU A 518 -27.50 -19.10 13.29
N GLN A 519 -28.40 -20.05 13.21
CA GLN A 519 -28.06 -21.48 13.13
C GLN A 519 -27.22 -21.78 11.88
N LEU A 520 -27.59 -21.22 10.73
CA LEU A 520 -26.80 -21.36 9.50
C LEU A 520 -25.39 -20.77 9.68
N MET A 521 -25.27 -19.57 10.24
CA MET A 521 -23.95 -18.94 10.48
C MET A 521 -23.06 -19.79 11.40
N VAL A 522 -23.60 -20.35 12.45
CA VAL A 522 -22.86 -21.26 13.38
C VAL A 522 -22.36 -22.49 12.63
N TRP A 523 -23.24 -23.11 11.84
CA TRP A 523 -22.88 -24.29 11.06
C TRP A 523 -21.82 -23.99 9.99
N MET A 524 -21.89 -22.83 9.35
CA MET A 524 -20.92 -22.42 8.32
C MET A 524 -19.50 -22.20 8.85
N GLN A 525 -19.29 -22.02 10.15
CA GLN A 525 -17.96 -21.77 10.73
C GLN A 525 -16.94 -22.89 10.48
N GLU A 526 -17.40 -24.13 10.28
CA GLU A 526 -16.54 -25.26 9.94
C GLU A 526 -15.86 -25.08 8.56
N TYR A 527 -16.41 -24.21 7.70
CA TYR A 527 -15.91 -23.97 6.34
C TYR A 527 -14.97 -22.78 6.23
N ILE A 528 -14.60 -22.10 7.34
CA ILE A 528 -13.70 -20.95 7.34
C ILE A 528 -12.38 -21.31 6.65
N SER A 529 -11.69 -22.37 7.10
CA SER A 529 -10.37 -22.75 6.54
C SER A 529 -10.43 -23.22 5.07
N PRO A 530 -11.37 -24.03 4.63
CA PRO A 530 -11.53 -24.37 3.21
C PRO A 530 -11.75 -23.14 2.33
N VAL A 531 -12.61 -22.20 2.73
CA VAL A 531 -12.90 -20.99 1.94
C VAL A 531 -11.70 -20.06 1.89
N GLN A 532 -10.94 -19.89 2.99
CA GLN A 532 -9.70 -19.10 2.99
C GLN A 532 -8.63 -19.70 2.06
N ARG A 533 -8.50 -21.02 2.02
CA ARG A 533 -7.61 -21.71 1.08
C ARG A 533 -8.02 -21.43 -0.36
N ASN A 534 -9.29 -21.52 -0.67
CA ASN A 534 -9.83 -21.19 -1.99
C ASN A 534 -9.54 -19.73 -2.35
N ALA A 535 -9.78 -18.79 -1.43
CA ALA A 535 -9.52 -17.38 -1.63
C ALA A 535 -8.04 -17.10 -2.02
N ASN A 536 -7.11 -17.75 -1.31
CA ASN A 536 -5.68 -17.65 -1.60
C ASN A 536 -5.31 -18.23 -2.98
N LEU A 537 -5.84 -19.39 -3.35
CA LEU A 537 -5.60 -20.04 -4.65
C LEU A 537 -6.16 -19.22 -5.80
N ILE A 538 -7.35 -18.65 -5.64
CA ILE A 538 -7.97 -17.76 -6.62
C ILE A 538 -7.20 -16.45 -6.75
N ALA A 539 -6.74 -15.87 -5.64
CA ALA A 539 -5.89 -14.68 -5.68
C ALA A 539 -4.58 -14.92 -6.46
N GLN A 540 -3.94 -16.08 -6.27
CA GLN A 540 -2.77 -16.48 -7.04
C GLN A 540 -3.09 -16.61 -8.53
N LEU A 541 -4.17 -17.32 -8.88
CA LEU A 541 -4.60 -17.51 -10.27
C LEU A 541 -4.94 -16.17 -10.92
N ASP A 542 -5.61 -15.27 -10.23
CA ASP A 542 -5.97 -13.93 -10.71
C ASP A 542 -4.73 -13.09 -11.02
N CYS A 543 -3.69 -13.11 -10.16
CA CYS A 543 -2.41 -12.47 -10.44
C CYS A 543 -1.74 -13.04 -11.69
N LEU A 544 -1.73 -14.38 -11.86
CA LEU A 544 -1.12 -15.05 -13.00
C LEU A 544 -1.90 -14.77 -14.30
N CYS A 545 -3.23 -14.71 -14.24
CA CYS A 545 -4.07 -14.23 -15.34
C CYS A 545 -3.76 -12.77 -15.70
N GLY A 546 -3.60 -11.91 -14.70
CA GLY A 546 -3.21 -10.51 -14.87
C GLY A 546 -1.87 -10.37 -15.57
N PHE A 547 -0.86 -11.17 -15.20
CA PHE A 547 0.46 -11.18 -15.85
C PHE A 547 0.39 -11.72 -17.29
N ALA A 548 -0.41 -12.74 -17.54
CA ALA A 548 -0.62 -13.26 -18.90
C ALA A 548 -1.29 -12.21 -19.82
N GLN A 549 -2.28 -11.51 -19.31
CA GLN A 549 -2.95 -10.41 -20.01
C GLN A 549 -1.98 -9.26 -20.30
N LEU A 550 -1.19 -8.84 -19.29
CA LEU A 550 -0.16 -7.81 -19.42
C LEU A 550 0.86 -8.20 -20.50
N ALA A 551 1.32 -9.45 -20.48
CA ALA A 551 2.30 -9.97 -21.43
C ALA A 551 1.76 -10.03 -22.87
N LYS A 552 0.47 -10.37 -23.04
CA LYS A 552 -0.20 -10.39 -24.33
C LYS A 552 -0.36 -8.98 -24.91
N GLU A 553 -0.88 -8.04 -24.11
CA GLU A 553 -1.14 -6.67 -24.55
C GLU A 553 0.11 -5.86 -24.89
N ASN A 554 1.23 -6.15 -24.19
CA ASN A 554 2.44 -5.34 -24.29
C ASN A 554 3.62 -6.09 -24.96
N ASN A 555 3.38 -7.27 -25.52
CA ASN A 555 4.44 -8.08 -26.11
C ASN A 555 5.62 -8.31 -25.15
N TYR A 556 5.32 -8.64 -23.87
CA TYR A 556 6.34 -9.03 -22.92
C TYR A 556 6.76 -10.49 -23.16
N VAL A 557 8.04 -10.78 -22.90
CA VAL A 557 8.64 -12.11 -23.13
C VAL A 557 8.90 -12.82 -21.81
N GLN A 558 8.92 -14.15 -21.86
CA GLN A 558 9.30 -14.97 -20.74
C GLN A 558 10.81 -14.80 -20.46
N PRO A 559 11.22 -14.35 -19.27
CA PRO A 559 12.63 -14.28 -18.92
C PRO A 559 13.16 -15.67 -18.53
N LEU A 560 14.42 -15.95 -18.87
CA LEU A 560 15.16 -17.07 -18.32
C LEU A 560 15.75 -16.66 -16.97
N VAL A 561 15.21 -17.21 -15.88
CA VAL A 561 15.74 -17.00 -14.52
C VAL A 561 16.57 -18.21 -14.12
N ASP A 562 17.85 -17.99 -13.78
CA ASP A 562 18.80 -19.05 -13.46
C ASP A 562 19.65 -18.71 -12.21
N ASP A 563 20.51 -19.65 -11.79
CA ASP A 563 21.39 -19.50 -10.63
C ASP A 563 22.71 -18.77 -10.97
N SER A 564 22.91 -18.32 -12.23
CA SER A 564 24.06 -17.52 -12.62
C SER A 564 24.09 -16.16 -11.93
N THR A 565 25.15 -15.41 -12.14
CA THR A 565 25.27 -14.00 -11.70
C THR A 565 25.15 -13.04 -12.88
N ALA A 566 24.83 -13.53 -14.08
CA ALA A 566 24.69 -12.72 -15.29
C ALA A 566 23.34 -12.01 -15.34
N LEU A 567 23.33 -10.84 -15.95
CA LEU A 567 22.12 -10.09 -16.29
C LEU A 567 22.27 -9.68 -17.76
N ASN A 568 21.48 -10.26 -18.65
CA ASN A 568 21.47 -9.96 -20.08
C ASN A 568 20.05 -9.58 -20.49
N ILE A 569 19.83 -8.34 -20.84
CA ILE A 569 18.55 -7.80 -21.32
C ILE A 569 18.78 -7.27 -22.73
N LYS A 570 18.03 -7.75 -23.71
CA LYS A 570 18.02 -7.23 -25.07
C LYS A 570 16.74 -6.47 -25.34
N ASP A 571 16.87 -5.33 -26.00
CA ASP A 571 15.76 -4.44 -26.32
C ASP A 571 14.85 -4.14 -25.13
N GLY A 572 15.43 -3.92 -23.97
CA GLY A 572 14.69 -3.58 -22.75
C GLY A 572 13.89 -2.30 -22.89
N ARG A 573 12.67 -2.27 -22.32
CA ARG A 573 11.77 -1.14 -22.29
C ARG A 573 11.38 -0.80 -20.86
N HIS A 574 11.09 0.46 -20.59
CA HIS A 574 10.61 0.89 -19.27
C HIS A 574 9.09 0.69 -19.17
N PRO A 575 8.59 -0.21 -18.32
CA PRO A 575 7.17 -0.62 -18.31
C PRO A 575 6.19 0.54 -18.08
N VAL A 576 6.59 1.54 -17.28
CA VAL A 576 5.74 2.70 -16.98
C VAL A 576 5.82 3.75 -18.09
N ILE A 577 7.04 4.12 -18.54
CA ILE A 577 7.22 5.18 -19.53
C ILE A 577 6.63 4.76 -20.88
N GLU A 578 6.81 3.50 -21.32
CA GLU A 578 6.27 3.05 -22.61
C GLU A 578 4.73 3.18 -22.70
N LYS A 579 4.04 3.08 -21.55
CA LYS A 579 2.58 3.24 -21.47
C LYS A 579 2.10 4.69 -21.45
N GLN A 580 3.00 5.62 -21.12
CA GLN A 580 2.70 7.04 -21.05
C GLN A 580 3.08 7.80 -22.32
N LEU A 581 3.73 7.13 -23.30
CA LEU A 581 4.09 7.76 -24.56
C LEU A 581 2.83 8.13 -25.36
N PRO A 582 2.85 9.27 -26.07
CA PRO A 582 1.78 9.66 -26.98
C PRO A 582 1.53 8.59 -28.04
N LEU A 583 0.29 8.52 -28.55
CA LEU A 583 -0.07 7.63 -29.65
C LEU A 583 0.84 7.86 -30.86
N GLY A 584 1.51 6.81 -31.32
CA GLY A 584 2.41 6.85 -32.48
C GLY A 584 3.89 7.00 -32.11
N GLU A 585 4.22 7.27 -30.85
CA GLU A 585 5.61 7.25 -30.36
C GLU A 585 5.95 5.86 -29.79
N SER A 586 7.14 5.36 -30.12
CA SER A 586 7.66 4.10 -29.59
C SER A 586 8.79 4.35 -28.60
N TYR A 587 8.88 3.53 -27.57
CA TYR A 587 9.99 3.58 -26.61
C TYR A 587 11.30 3.12 -27.29
N VAL A 588 12.37 3.86 -27.07
CA VAL A 588 13.70 3.46 -27.58
C VAL A 588 14.28 2.35 -26.70
N THR A 589 14.39 1.18 -27.27
CA THR A 589 14.86 -0.02 -26.56
C THR A 589 16.37 0.03 -26.29
N ASN A 590 16.81 -0.57 -25.18
CA ASN A 590 18.22 -0.61 -24.79
C ASN A 590 18.65 -1.98 -24.30
N ASP A 591 19.91 -2.33 -24.63
CA ASP A 591 20.54 -3.58 -24.19
C ASP A 591 21.37 -3.31 -22.94
N VAL A 592 21.27 -4.21 -21.97
CA VAL A 592 22.07 -4.15 -20.74
C VAL A 592 22.64 -5.53 -20.44
N THR A 593 23.98 -5.61 -20.42
CA THR A 593 24.69 -6.84 -20.04
C THR A 593 25.58 -6.54 -18.82
N LEU A 594 25.41 -7.30 -17.76
CA LEU A 594 26.23 -7.23 -16.53
C LEU A 594 26.64 -8.63 -16.09
N ASN A 595 27.91 -8.79 -15.74
CA ASN A 595 28.45 -10.01 -15.14
C ASN A 595 29.60 -9.68 -14.15
N ARG A 596 30.04 -10.64 -13.36
CA ARG A 596 31.05 -10.41 -12.33
C ARG A 596 32.50 -10.50 -12.85
N GLU A 597 32.72 -10.97 -14.07
CA GLU A 597 34.03 -11.27 -14.62
C GLU A 597 34.56 -10.16 -15.54
N GLU A 598 33.70 -9.66 -16.47
CA GLU A 598 34.15 -8.77 -17.54
C GLU A 598 33.48 -7.40 -17.49
N GLN A 599 32.21 -7.34 -17.12
CA GLN A 599 31.39 -6.12 -17.14
C GLN A 599 30.56 -6.03 -15.88
N GLN A 600 31.26 -5.78 -14.76
CA GLN A 600 30.62 -5.65 -13.43
C GLN A 600 29.95 -4.28 -13.27
N ILE A 601 30.63 -3.24 -13.72
CA ILE A 601 30.17 -1.85 -13.59
C ILE A 601 30.05 -1.22 -14.98
N ILE A 602 28.90 -0.69 -15.31
CA ILE A 602 28.67 0.14 -16.48
C ILE A 602 28.60 1.59 -16.02
N MET A 603 29.62 2.37 -16.46
CA MET A 603 29.59 3.83 -16.31
C MET A 603 28.80 4.42 -17.47
N ILE A 604 27.73 5.16 -17.16
CA ILE A 604 26.83 5.73 -18.16
C ILE A 604 26.97 7.24 -18.16
N THR A 605 27.60 7.78 -19.18
CA THR A 605 27.74 9.23 -19.38
C THR A 605 26.70 9.75 -20.37
N GLY A 606 26.47 11.06 -20.39
CA GLY A 606 25.55 11.71 -21.30
C GLY A 606 24.85 12.89 -20.66
N PRO A 607 24.18 13.72 -21.47
CA PRO A 607 23.51 14.92 -20.99
C PRO A 607 22.32 14.62 -20.09
N ASN A 608 21.90 15.61 -19.28
CA ASN A 608 20.63 15.54 -18.58
C ASN A 608 19.48 15.45 -19.59
N MET A 609 18.39 14.79 -19.25
CA MET A 609 17.24 14.48 -20.12
C MET A 609 17.51 13.42 -21.21
N SER A 610 18.72 12.85 -21.30
CA SER A 610 19.01 11.78 -22.28
C SER A 610 18.36 10.44 -21.95
N GLY A 611 17.85 10.25 -20.72
CA GLY A 611 17.19 9.00 -20.28
C GLY A 611 18.05 8.08 -19.42
N LYS A 612 19.20 8.52 -18.90
CA LYS A 612 20.08 7.75 -18.00
C LYS A 612 19.31 7.14 -16.82
N SER A 613 18.62 7.98 -16.05
CA SER A 613 17.83 7.55 -14.88
C SER A 613 16.70 6.56 -15.25
N ALA A 614 16.06 6.77 -16.42
CA ALA A 614 15.04 5.86 -16.93
C ALA A 614 15.62 4.48 -17.26
N LEU A 615 16.83 4.41 -17.82
CA LEU A 615 17.53 3.15 -18.10
C LEU A 615 17.89 2.38 -16.83
N LEU A 616 18.36 3.08 -15.79
CA LEU A 616 18.64 2.46 -14.50
C LEU A 616 17.36 1.83 -13.91
N ARG A 617 16.29 2.63 -13.81
CA ARG A 617 15.00 2.17 -13.29
C ARG A 617 14.43 1.02 -14.12
N GLN A 618 14.46 1.10 -15.46
CA GLN A 618 14.07 0.06 -16.39
C GLN A 618 14.71 -1.29 -16.02
N THR A 619 16.02 -1.31 -15.79
CA THR A 619 16.75 -2.52 -15.47
C THR A 619 16.28 -3.14 -14.17
N ALA A 620 16.11 -2.35 -13.10
CA ALA A 620 15.58 -2.86 -11.83
C ALA A 620 14.12 -3.36 -11.95
N LEU A 621 13.27 -2.65 -12.69
CA LEU A 621 11.86 -3.03 -12.86
C LEU A 621 11.73 -4.33 -13.67
N ILE A 622 12.57 -4.55 -14.67
CA ILE A 622 12.64 -5.82 -15.42
C ILE A 622 13.02 -6.97 -14.49
N VAL A 623 14.04 -6.79 -13.64
CA VAL A 623 14.46 -7.82 -12.67
C VAL A 623 13.35 -8.10 -11.66
N LEU A 624 12.68 -7.07 -11.14
CA LEU A 624 11.55 -7.22 -10.21
C LEU A 624 10.41 -8.01 -10.85
N LEU A 625 9.97 -7.64 -12.05
CA LEU A 625 8.91 -8.34 -12.78
C LEU A 625 9.25 -9.80 -12.97
N ALA A 626 10.49 -10.12 -13.41
CA ALA A 626 10.95 -11.49 -13.57
C ALA A 626 10.87 -12.31 -12.27
N GLN A 627 11.34 -11.74 -11.15
CA GLN A 627 11.35 -12.43 -9.85
C GLN A 627 9.99 -12.43 -9.14
N MET A 628 9.03 -11.63 -9.60
CA MET A 628 7.62 -11.77 -9.22
C MET A 628 6.93 -12.94 -9.94
N GLY A 629 7.48 -13.43 -11.04
CA GLY A 629 6.90 -14.45 -11.90
C GLY A 629 6.12 -13.86 -13.08
N SER A 630 6.30 -12.58 -13.39
CA SER A 630 5.75 -11.93 -14.59
C SER A 630 6.69 -12.03 -15.78
N PHE A 631 6.17 -11.93 -16.99
CA PHE A 631 6.95 -11.66 -18.18
C PHE A 631 7.47 -10.23 -18.18
N VAL A 632 8.48 -9.94 -18.99
CA VAL A 632 9.26 -8.71 -18.95
C VAL A 632 9.24 -7.95 -20.27
N PRO A 633 9.30 -6.60 -20.23
CA PRO A 633 9.35 -5.74 -21.41
C PRO A 633 10.74 -5.75 -22.08
N ALA A 634 11.04 -6.82 -22.81
CA ALA A 634 12.28 -7.01 -23.55
C ALA A 634 12.04 -7.89 -24.79
N SER A 635 13.01 -8.03 -25.70
CA SER A 635 12.97 -9.07 -26.75
C SER A 635 13.55 -10.40 -26.23
N GLU A 636 14.58 -10.34 -25.38
CA GLU A 636 15.14 -11.48 -24.64
C GLU A 636 15.62 -10.99 -23.26
N ALA A 637 15.51 -11.85 -22.25
CA ALA A 637 16.05 -11.57 -20.93
C ALA A 637 16.57 -12.85 -20.27
N GLN A 638 17.84 -12.84 -19.86
CA GLN A 638 18.44 -13.83 -18.97
C GLN A 638 18.82 -13.14 -17.68
N ILE A 639 18.30 -13.61 -16.57
CA ILE A 639 18.43 -12.96 -15.27
C ILE A 639 18.91 -13.98 -14.25
N GLY A 640 20.19 -13.89 -13.90
CA GLY A 640 20.72 -14.57 -12.72
C GLY A 640 20.06 -14.01 -11.47
N LEU A 641 19.61 -14.88 -10.58
CA LEU A 641 18.89 -14.49 -9.35
C LEU A 641 19.54 -13.31 -8.64
N VAL A 642 18.76 -12.28 -8.39
CA VAL A 642 19.14 -11.09 -7.60
C VAL A 642 18.55 -11.24 -6.21
N ASP A 643 19.37 -11.01 -5.18
CA ASP A 643 18.95 -11.09 -3.78
C ASP A 643 18.70 -9.72 -3.15
N LYS A 644 19.36 -8.67 -3.69
CA LYS A 644 19.22 -7.28 -3.21
C LYS A 644 19.20 -6.31 -4.39
N ILE A 645 18.30 -5.37 -4.38
CA ILE A 645 18.24 -4.25 -5.32
C ILE A 645 18.41 -2.97 -4.54
N PHE A 646 19.40 -2.17 -4.94
CA PHE A 646 19.69 -0.89 -4.36
C PHE A 646 19.59 0.20 -5.42
N THR A 647 18.95 1.29 -5.09
CA THR A 647 18.87 2.45 -5.97
C THR A 647 19.21 3.73 -5.22
N ARG A 648 20.09 4.52 -5.82
CA ARG A 648 20.26 5.92 -5.50
C ARG A 648 19.99 6.71 -6.78
N VAL A 649 18.74 7.16 -6.97
CA VAL A 649 18.25 7.82 -8.19
C VAL A 649 17.47 9.07 -7.79
N GLY A 650 17.88 10.23 -8.33
CA GLY A 650 17.19 11.51 -8.13
C GLY A 650 17.59 12.23 -6.83
N ALA A 651 17.37 13.55 -6.80
CA ALA A 651 17.51 14.36 -5.58
C ALA A 651 16.17 14.37 -4.82
N SER A 652 16.12 13.81 -3.62
CA SER A 652 14.98 13.96 -2.74
C SER A 652 15.30 14.97 -1.65
N ASP A 653 14.66 16.13 -1.70
CA ASP A 653 14.71 17.11 -0.62
C ASP A 653 13.86 16.61 0.55
N ASN A 654 14.50 16.25 1.66
CA ASN A 654 13.79 15.94 2.90
C ASN A 654 13.84 17.17 3.83
N ILE A 655 13.21 18.25 3.38
CA ILE A 655 13.18 19.54 4.10
C ILE A 655 12.56 19.38 5.51
N SER A 656 11.69 18.39 5.69
CA SER A 656 10.97 18.17 6.96
C SER A 656 11.86 17.67 8.10
N MET A 657 13.03 17.07 7.82
CA MET A 657 13.97 16.59 8.82
C MET A 657 15.20 17.49 9.01
N GLY A 658 15.32 18.59 8.24
CA GLY A 658 16.44 19.52 8.34
C GLY A 658 17.78 18.95 7.84
N GLU A 659 17.77 17.79 7.17
CA GLU A 659 18.97 17.19 6.60
C GLU A 659 19.32 17.85 5.25
N SER A 660 20.61 18.08 5.02
CA SER A 660 21.10 18.52 3.71
C SER A 660 20.88 17.41 2.68
N THR A 661 20.49 17.78 1.44
CA THR A 661 20.34 16.83 0.32
C THR A 661 21.57 15.95 0.12
N PHE A 662 22.76 16.51 0.33
CA PHE A 662 24.02 15.77 0.29
C PHE A 662 24.18 14.76 1.43
N MET A 663 23.72 15.07 2.65
CA MET A 663 23.73 14.12 3.76
C MET A 663 22.79 12.94 3.55
N VAL A 664 21.60 13.20 3.00
CA VAL A 664 20.67 12.13 2.60
C VAL A 664 21.31 11.23 1.53
N GLU A 665 21.97 11.82 0.52
CA GLU A 665 22.70 11.08 -0.52
C GLU A 665 23.79 10.19 0.08
N MET A 666 24.58 10.70 1.02
CA MET A 666 25.64 9.93 1.67
C MET A 666 25.09 8.82 2.56
N ASN A 667 23.98 9.04 3.27
CA ASN A 667 23.32 8.03 4.08
C ASN A 667 22.77 6.88 3.21
N GLU A 668 22.11 7.20 2.09
CA GLU A 668 21.64 6.20 1.12
C GLU A 668 22.82 5.40 0.55
N THR A 669 23.89 6.07 0.14
CA THR A 669 25.09 5.41 -0.40
C THR A 669 25.80 4.55 0.63
N ALA A 670 25.92 5.00 1.88
CA ALA A 670 26.49 4.23 2.95
C ALA A 670 25.68 2.96 3.25
N SER A 671 24.35 3.06 3.25
CA SER A 671 23.47 1.88 3.38
C SER A 671 23.73 0.85 2.27
N ILE A 672 23.90 1.31 1.03
CA ILE A 672 24.22 0.43 -0.11
C ILE A 672 25.56 -0.28 0.11
N LEU A 673 26.63 0.48 0.37
CA LEU A 673 28.00 -0.04 0.46
C LEU A 673 28.18 -1.03 1.62
N ASN A 674 27.47 -0.85 2.73
CA ASN A 674 27.54 -1.72 3.90
C ASN A 674 26.71 -3.02 3.76
N ASN A 675 25.80 -3.10 2.76
CA ASN A 675 24.88 -4.23 2.62
C ASN A 675 25.04 -5.02 1.32
N LEU A 676 26.17 -4.92 0.64
CA LEU A 676 26.46 -5.61 -0.61
C LEU A 676 26.47 -7.12 -0.47
N SER A 677 25.98 -7.82 -1.48
CA SER A 677 26.08 -9.27 -1.66
C SER A 677 26.56 -9.60 -3.08
N GLU A 678 26.91 -10.85 -3.30
CA GLU A 678 27.36 -11.34 -4.62
C GLU A 678 26.28 -11.27 -5.70
N ARG A 679 25.01 -11.21 -5.30
CA ARG A 679 23.85 -11.16 -6.19
C ARG A 679 23.16 -9.80 -6.20
N SER A 680 23.78 -8.79 -5.58
CA SER A 680 23.22 -7.43 -5.56
C SER A 680 23.21 -6.80 -6.95
N LEU A 681 22.15 -6.03 -7.20
CA LEU A 681 22.03 -5.08 -8.31
C LEU A 681 22.03 -3.66 -7.72
N VAL A 682 23.00 -2.85 -8.12
CA VAL A 682 23.21 -1.49 -7.61
C VAL A 682 23.01 -0.47 -8.73
N LEU A 683 22.18 0.54 -8.48
CA LEU A 683 21.85 1.58 -9.44
C LEU A 683 22.16 2.94 -8.81
N LEU A 684 23.20 3.61 -9.32
CA LEU A 684 23.68 4.89 -8.84
C LEU A 684 23.49 5.95 -9.90
N ASP A 685 22.83 7.05 -9.53
CA ASP A 685 22.56 8.15 -10.44
C ASP A 685 23.05 9.47 -9.86
N GLU A 686 23.99 10.10 -10.57
CA GLU A 686 24.53 11.42 -10.27
C GLU A 686 25.07 11.59 -8.83
N ILE A 687 25.84 10.63 -8.34
CA ILE A 687 26.47 10.69 -7.02
C ILE A 687 27.50 11.84 -6.96
N GLY A 688 27.51 12.58 -5.87
CA GLY A 688 28.44 13.69 -5.62
C GLY A 688 27.95 15.05 -6.13
N ARG A 689 26.69 15.14 -6.62
CA ARG A 689 26.14 16.39 -7.16
C ARG A 689 25.86 17.46 -6.08
N GLY A 690 25.68 17.06 -4.83
CA GLY A 690 25.31 17.93 -3.71
C GLY A 690 26.46 18.69 -3.07
N THR A 691 27.70 18.57 -3.57
CA THR A 691 28.92 19.19 -3.02
C THR A 691 29.78 19.89 -4.10
N SER A 692 31.00 20.27 -3.77
CA SER A 692 31.92 20.84 -4.76
C SER A 692 32.28 19.83 -5.84
N THR A 693 32.59 20.30 -7.06
CA THR A 693 32.88 19.40 -8.20
C THR A 693 34.00 18.41 -7.89
N TYR A 694 35.08 18.85 -7.31
CA TYR A 694 36.23 17.99 -7.02
C TYR A 694 35.92 16.97 -5.89
N ASP A 695 35.19 17.39 -4.85
CA ASP A 695 34.73 16.45 -3.79
C ASP A 695 33.77 15.40 -4.38
N GLY A 696 32.85 15.87 -5.25
CA GLY A 696 31.89 14.98 -5.92
C GLY A 696 32.55 13.93 -6.80
N ILE A 697 33.51 14.32 -7.63
CA ILE A 697 34.31 13.40 -8.47
C ILE A 697 35.10 12.42 -7.58
N SER A 698 35.77 12.93 -6.54
CA SER A 698 36.59 12.10 -5.65
C SER A 698 35.75 11.02 -4.94
N ILE A 699 34.56 11.39 -4.47
CA ILE A 699 33.62 10.46 -3.82
C ILE A 699 33.10 9.44 -4.85
N ALA A 700 32.67 9.87 -6.03
CA ALA A 700 32.16 8.99 -7.07
C ALA A 700 33.23 8.00 -7.56
N TRP A 701 34.49 8.45 -7.69
CA TRP A 701 35.64 7.59 -8.01
C TRP A 701 35.88 6.54 -6.93
N ALA A 702 36.00 6.95 -5.67
CA ALA A 702 36.25 6.07 -4.54
C ALA A 702 35.14 5.02 -4.36
N ILE A 703 33.88 5.40 -4.56
CA ILE A 703 32.73 4.46 -4.53
C ILE A 703 32.85 3.42 -5.64
N SER A 704 33.19 3.86 -6.86
CA SER A 704 33.30 2.96 -8.01
C SER A 704 34.48 1.98 -7.84
N GLU A 705 35.60 2.47 -7.33
CA GLU A 705 36.77 1.64 -6.98
C GLU A 705 36.41 0.64 -5.86
N TYR A 706 35.74 1.10 -4.79
CA TYR A 706 35.29 0.22 -3.71
C TYR A 706 34.37 -0.88 -4.21
N LEU A 707 33.39 -0.56 -5.06
CA LEU A 707 32.46 -1.54 -5.66
C LEU A 707 33.20 -2.54 -6.55
N HIS A 708 34.22 -2.09 -7.30
CA HIS A 708 35.02 -2.94 -8.15
C HIS A 708 35.89 -3.91 -7.33
N GLU A 709 36.57 -3.42 -6.27
CA GLU A 709 37.49 -4.21 -5.43
C GLU A 709 36.74 -5.08 -4.40
N HIS A 710 35.49 -4.74 -4.07
CA HIS A 710 34.74 -5.46 -3.05
C HIS A 710 34.53 -6.94 -3.44
N PRO A 711 34.70 -7.90 -2.49
CA PRO A 711 34.57 -9.33 -2.77
C PRO A 711 33.24 -9.74 -3.39
N ALA A 712 32.17 -9.07 -3.05
CA ALA A 712 30.83 -9.29 -3.57
C ALA A 712 30.74 -9.03 -5.10
N ARG A 713 31.55 -8.14 -5.66
CA ARG A 713 31.52 -7.75 -7.08
C ARG A 713 30.11 -7.49 -7.59
N ALA A 714 29.34 -6.65 -6.84
CA ALA A 714 27.95 -6.36 -7.15
C ALA A 714 27.79 -5.77 -8.56
N LYS A 715 26.78 -6.24 -9.30
CA LYS A 715 26.42 -5.71 -10.63
C LYS A 715 25.97 -4.26 -10.47
N THR A 716 26.60 -3.33 -11.20
CA THR A 716 26.36 -1.90 -10.99
C THR A 716 26.11 -1.16 -12.29
N LEU A 717 25.06 -0.33 -12.34
CA LEU A 717 24.87 0.72 -13.32
C LEU A 717 25.11 2.06 -12.63
N PHE A 718 26.07 2.83 -13.13
CA PHE A 718 26.46 4.12 -12.56
C PHE A 718 26.28 5.22 -13.61
N ALA A 719 25.20 6.00 -13.49
CA ALA A 719 24.99 7.15 -14.35
C ALA A 719 25.65 8.40 -13.73
N THR A 720 26.41 9.11 -14.53
CA THR A 720 27.15 10.27 -14.08
C THR A 720 27.25 11.34 -15.17
N HIS A 721 27.48 12.56 -14.75
CA HIS A 721 27.86 13.67 -15.62
C HIS A 721 29.36 14.01 -15.54
N TYR A 722 30.10 13.30 -14.68
CA TYR A 722 31.56 13.46 -14.56
C TYR A 722 32.26 12.66 -15.66
N HIS A 723 32.85 13.37 -16.64
CA HIS A 723 33.54 12.73 -17.75
C HIS A 723 34.88 12.13 -17.33
N GLU A 724 35.46 12.62 -16.24
CA GLU A 724 36.71 12.14 -15.65
C GLU A 724 36.63 10.68 -15.24
N LEU A 725 35.43 10.20 -14.87
CA LEU A 725 35.20 8.79 -14.52
C LEU A 725 35.36 7.84 -15.74
N ASN A 726 35.38 8.35 -16.98
CA ASN A 726 35.67 7.54 -18.14
C ASN A 726 37.08 6.94 -18.11
N GLU A 727 38.04 7.57 -17.42
CA GLU A 727 39.41 7.12 -17.31
C GLU A 727 39.53 5.85 -16.47
N MET A 728 38.54 5.54 -15.62
CA MET A 728 38.52 4.33 -14.79
C MET A 728 38.61 3.04 -15.59
N THR A 729 38.15 3.03 -16.85
CA THR A 729 38.22 1.84 -17.71
C THR A 729 39.65 1.45 -18.10
N SER A 730 40.59 2.39 -18.05
CA SER A 730 42.01 2.15 -18.30
C SER A 730 42.69 1.42 -17.13
N THR A 731 42.19 1.62 -15.90
CA THR A 731 42.75 1.09 -14.67
C THR A 731 41.99 -0.17 -14.18
N PHE A 732 40.67 -0.20 -14.33
CA PHE A 732 39.80 -1.22 -13.79
C PHE A 732 39.16 -2.05 -14.89
N SER A 733 39.58 -3.28 -15.06
CA SER A 733 39.20 -4.15 -16.21
C SER A 733 37.72 -4.47 -16.30
N ARG A 734 36.97 -4.52 -15.14
CA ARG A 734 35.55 -4.85 -15.09
C ARG A 734 34.63 -3.63 -15.13
N ILE A 735 35.19 -2.42 -15.29
CA ILE A 735 34.43 -1.19 -15.52
C ILE A 735 34.40 -0.94 -17.04
N LYS A 736 33.18 -0.68 -17.57
CA LYS A 736 32.98 -0.36 -18.98
C LYS A 736 32.24 0.96 -19.13
N ASN A 737 32.70 1.78 -20.09
CA ASN A 737 32.05 3.05 -20.42
C ASN A 737 31.00 2.87 -21.48
N PHE A 738 29.86 3.47 -21.24
CA PHE A 738 28.77 3.64 -22.17
C PHE A 738 28.27 5.07 -22.14
N ASN A 739 27.66 5.51 -23.22
CA ASN A 739 27.00 6.80 -23.29
C ASN A 739 25.59 6.67 -23.85
N VAL A 740 24.72 7.59 -23.47
CA VAL A 740 23.41 7.71 -24.09
C VAL A 740 23.54 8.64 -25.28
N SER A 741 23.37 8.09 -26.49
CA SER A 741 23.65 8.74 -27.74
C SER A 741 22.79 9.99 -27.96
N VAL A 742 23.45 11.01 -28.49
CA VAL A 742 22.88 12.31 -28.87
C VAL A 742 23.32 12.65 -30.30
N LYS A 743 22.42 13.19 -31.09
CA LYS A 743 22.75 13.69 -32.44
C LYS A 743 22.67 15.19 -32.44
N GLU A 744 23.80 15.81 -32.72
CA GLU A 744 23.86 17.28 -32.92
C GLU A 744 23.31 17.62 -34.30
N LEU A 745 22.36 18.54 -34.34
CA LEU A 745 21.86 19.22 -35.53
C LEU A 745 22.27 20.69 -35.44
N GLU A 746 22.42 21.40 -36.57
CA GLU A 746 22.98 22.77 -36.62
C GLU A 746 22.44 23.73 -35.55
N ASP A 747 21.18 23.56 -35.12
CA ASP A 747 20.53 24.41 -34.12
C ASP A 747 19.94 23.69 -32.91
N ASN A 748 19.86 22.35 -32.91
CA ASN A 748 19.20 21.54 -31.91
C ASN A 748 20.00 20.28 -31.60
N VAL A 749 19.74 19.73 -30.40
CA VAL A 749 20.26 18.44 -29.99
C VAL A 749 19.12 17.45 -29.97
N LEU A 750 19.22 16.35 -30.72
CA LEU A 750 18.26 15.25 -30.73
C LEU A 750 18.76 14.16 -29.78
N PHE A 751 18.03 13.91 -28.71
CA PHE A 751 18.32 12.79 -27.79
C PHE A 751 17.86 11.49 -28.42
N LEU A 752 18.81 10.65 -28.85
CA LEU A 752 18.51 9.33 -29.45
C LEU A 752 18.09 8.30 -28.40
N ARG A 753 18.39 8.55 -27.13
CA ARG A 753 18.05 7.70 -25.96
C ARG A 753 18.56 6.25 -26.09
N LYS A 754 19.54 6.00 -26.97
CA LYS A 754 20.16 4.68 -27.19
C LYS A 754 21.47 4.60 -26.43
N LEU A 755 21.65 3.54 -25.65
CA LEU A 755 22.90 3.21 -24.97
C LEU A 755 23.91 2.66 -25.97
N THR A 756 25.09 3.26 -26.03
CA THR A 756 26.17 2.86 -26.92
C THR A 756 27.49 2.74 -26.17
N PRO A 757 28.37 1.76 -26.54
CA PRO A 757 29.70 1.65 -25.94
C PRO A 757 30.54 2.91 -26.13
N GLY A 758 31.38 3.22 -25.15
CA GLY A 758 32.28 4.41 -25.17
C GLY A 758 31.76 5.52 -24.24
N GLY A 759 32.66 6.40 -23.81
CA GLY A 759 32.34 7.60 -23.02
C GLY A 759 31.90 8.76 -23.90
N SER A 760 31.16 9.71 -23.32
CA SER A 760 30.88 11.02 -23.95
C SER A 760 31.96 12.01 -23.52
N GLU A 761 32.55 12.74 -24.47
CA GLU A 761 33.58 13.74 -24.21
C GLU A 761 33.00 15.17 -24.12
N HIS A 762 31.73 15.36 -24.48
CA HIS A 762 31.12 16.69 -24.56
C HIS A 762 30.04 16.94 -23.53
N SER A 763 30.04 18.16 -22.97
CA SER A 763 28.98 18.63 -22.06
C SER A 763 27.88 19.33 -22.87
N PHE A 764 26.62 18.89 -22.68
CA PHE A 764 25.43 19.42 -23.36
C PHE A 764 24.58 20.36 -22.49
N GLY A 765 25.04 20.77 -21.31
CA GLY A 765 24.30 21.61 -20.38
C GLY A 765 23.78 22.90 -20.95
N ILE A 766 24.61 23.58 -21.78
CA ILE A 766 24.24 24.85 -22.44
C ILE A 766 23.17 24.60 -23.53
N HIS A 767 23.20 23.46 -24.22
CA HIS A 767 22.16 23.12 -25.20
C HIS A 767 20.82 22.89 -24.52
N VAL A 768 20.79 22.22 -23.36
CA VAL A 768 19.58 22.04 -22.55
C VAL A 768 19.05 23.38 -22.05
N ALA A 769 19.93 24.28 -21.63
CA ALA A 769 19.55 25.63 -21.22
C ALA A 769 18.90 26.42 -22.38
N LYS A 770 19.43 26.28 -23.63
CA LYS A 770 18.82 26.84 -24.86
C LYS A 770 17.42 26.28 -25.09
N MET A 771 17.23 24.95 -24.96
CA MET A 771 15.93 24.30 -25.12
C MET A 771 14.92 24.73 -24.04
N ALA A 772 15.39 25.03 -22.83
CA ALA A 772 14.56 25.55 -21.74
C ALA A 772 14.14 27.02 -21.91
N GLY A 773 14.56 27.67 -22.99
CA GLY A 773 14.19 29.04 -23.29
C GLY A 773 15.03 30.11 -22.60
N MET A 774 16.24 29.79 -22.15
CA MET A 774 17.15 30.82 -21.58
C MET A 774 17.47 31.95 -22.58
N PRO A 775 17.60 33.19 -22.11
CA PRO A 775 17.91 34.33 -22.98
C PRO A 775 19.20 34.11 -23.81
N GLN A 776 19.15 34.42 -25.11
CA GLN A 776 20.24 34.16 -26.06
C GLN A 776 21.58 34.76 -25.61
N GLN A 777 21.55 35.92 -24.95
CA GLN A 777 22.77 36.60 -24.46
C GLN A 777 23.47 35.77 -23.36
N VAL A 778 22.69 35.09 -22.48
CA VAL A 778 23.22 34.19 -21.43
C VAL A 778 23.86 32.98 -22.07
N ILE A 779 23.20 32.35 -23.06
CA ILE A 779 23.68 31.18 -23.79
C ILE A 779 25.00 31.50 -24.51
N GLN A 780 25.06 32.65 -25.24
CA GLN A 780 26.30 33.08 -25.94
C GLN A 780 27.48 33.31 -24.98
N LYS A 781 27.19 33.92 -23.81
CA LYS A 781 28.21 34.16 -22.80
C LYS A 781 28.71 32.86 -22.17
N ALA A 782 27.78 31.95 -21.86
CA ALA A 782 28.10 30.62 -21.32
C ALA A 782 28.98 29.82 -22.30
N ASN A 783 28.63 29.77 -23.59
CA ASN A 783 29.46 29.13 -24.61
C ASN A 783 30.89 29.71 -24.72
N LYS A 784 31.05 31.06 -24.59
CA LYS A 784 32.38 31.70 -24.59
C LYS A 784 33.19 31.28 -23.35
N ILE A 785 32.57 31.16 -22.20
CA ILE A 785 33.22 30.74 -20.95
C ILE A 785 33.60 29.26 -21.03
N LEU A 786 32.68 28.37 -21.49
CA LEU A 786 32.97 26.96 -21.66
C LEU A 786 34.19 26.72 -22.54
N LYS A 787 34.25 27.35 -23.72
CA LYS A 787 35.40 27.24 -24.62
C LYS A 787 36.72 27.71 -24.02
N LYS A 788 36.70 28.68 -23.07
CA LYS A 788 37.91 29.09 -22.36
C LYS A 788 38.35 28.05 -21.34
N LEU A 789 37.40 27.46 -20.61
CA LEU A 789 37.65 26.41 -19.60
C LEU A 789 38.19 25.14 -20.27
N GLU A 790 37.57 24.68 -21.37
CA GLU A 790 38.02 23.51 -22.14
C GLU A 790 39.42 23.67 -22.71
N LYS A 791 39.80 24.89 -23.16
CA LYS A 791 41.16 25.18 -23.64
C LYS A 791 42.22 25.18 -22.54
N SER A 792 41.88 25.59 -21.32
CA SER A 792 42.80 25.51 -20.18
C SER A 792 43.11 24.06 -19.80
N HIS A 793 42.13 23.19 -19.85
CA HIS A 793 42.34 21.76 -19.58
C HIS A 793 43.12 21.02 -20.67
N SER A 794 42.91 21.30 -21.95
CA SER A 794 43.63 20.64 -23.05
C SER A 794 45.10 21.03 -23.16
N SER A 795 45.51 22.17 -22.64
CA SER A 795 46.93 22.57 -22.64
C SER A 795 47.75 21.89 -21.56
N GLU A 796 47.15 21.38 -20.48
CA GLU A 796 47.84 20.61 -19.43
C GLU A 796 48.10 19.14 -19.83
N GLU A 797 47.19 18.52 -20.59
CA GLU A 797 47.40 17.13 -21.09
C GLU A 797 48.56 16.97 -22.07
N MET A 798 48.95 18.02 -22.83
CA MET A 798 50.06 17.96 -23.79
C MET A 798 51.45 18.07 -23.15
N THR A 799 51.57 18.59 -21.94
CA THR A 799 52.88 18.74 -21.26
C THR A 799 53.23 17.58 -20.34
N GLY A 800 52.29 16.69 -20.00
CA GLY A 800 52.45 15.56 -19.04
C GLY A 800 52.98 14.26 -19.65
N LYS A 801 53.21 14.16 -20.99
CA LYS A 801 53.54 12.88 -21.66
C LYS A 801 55.03 12.53 -21.76
N LEU A 802 55.87 13.22 -21.06
CA LEU A 802 57.32 12.90 -21.02
C LEU A 802 57.79 12.68 -19.56
N GLN A 803 57.97 11.42 -19.18
CA GLN A 803 58.65 10.92 -17.98
C GLN A 803 57.85 10.93 -16.64
N ALA A 804 57.21 9.83 -16.29
CA ALA A 804 56.99 9.48 -14.89
C ALA A 804 56.95 7.97 -14.67
N SER A 805 57.71 7.55 -13.69
CA SER A 805 57.69 6.22 -13.06
C SER A 805 56.39 6.02 -12.25
N GLN A 806 55.96 4.79 -12.12
CA GLN A 806 54.65 4.32 -11.61
C GLN A 806 54.21 4.71 -10.18
N SER A 807 54.89 5.57 -9.47
CA SER A 807 54.58 5.97 -8.08
C SER A 807 54.07 7.40 -7.88
N GLU A 808 53.98 8.22 -8.90
CA GLU A 808 53.59 9.66 -8.75
C GLU A 808 52.28 10.04 -9.46
N MET A 809 51.57 9.09 -10.07
CA MET A 809 50.38 9.39 -10.87
C MET A 809 49.13 9.79 -10.05
N GLN A 810 49.20 9.69 -8.72
CA GLN A 810 48.06 10.00 -7.84
C GLN A 810 47.95 11.50 -7.42
N LEU A 811 48.95 12.32 -7.70
CA LEU A 811 49.00 13.71 -7.22
C LEU A 811 48.86 14.80 -8.31
N SER A 812 48.79 14.44 -9.62
CA SER A 812 48.72 15.44 -10.67
C SER A 812 47.34 16.03 -10.94
N PHE A 813 46.30 15.47 -10.35
CA PHE A 813 44.92 15.95 -10.50
C PHE A 813 44.56 17.18 -9.62
N PHE A 814 45.43 17.61 -8.72
CA PHE A 814 45.17 18.65 -7.75
C PHE A 814 46.10 19.88 -7.86
N ASN A 815 46.44 20.33 -9.06
CA ASN A 815 47.05 21.63 -9.23
C ASN A 815 46.00 22.71 -9.30
N LEU A 816 45.66 23.29 -8.17
CA LEU A 816 44.92 24.55 -8.06
C LEU A 816 45.85 25.67 -8.55
N ASP A 817 45.70 26.10 -9.77
CA ASP A 817 46.37 27.31 -10.30
C ASP A 817 45.79 28.53 -9.61
N ASP A 818 46.50 29.00 -8.57
CA ASP A 818 46.28 30.34 -8.02
C ASP A 818 46.95 31.33 -8.98
N PRO A 819 46.20 32.24 -9.64
CA PRO A 819 46.77 33.21 -10.58
C PRO A 819 47.95 34.00 -10.01
N LEU A 820 48.01 34.12 -8.67
CA LEU A 820 49.09 34.76 -7.96
C LEU A 820 50.38 33.90 -7.96
N LEU A 821 50.24 32.58 -7.93
CA LEU A 821 51.36 31.63 -8.01
C LEU A 821 51.95 31.60 -9.42
N GLU A 822 51.13 31.74 -10.46
CA GLU A 822 51.60 31.86 -11.83
C GLU A 822 52.33 33.18 -12.06
N GLU A 823 51.83 34.31 -11.54
CA GLU A 823 52.53 35.61 -11.60
C GLU A 823 53.89 35.57 -10.88
N ILE A 824 53.98 34.90 -9.74
CA ILE A 824 55.25 34.71 -9.02
C ILE A 824 56.19 33.77 -9.78
N LYS A 825 55.70 32.72 -10.41
CA LYS A 825 56.45 31.77 -11.21
C LYS A 825 57.03 32.43 -12.45
N GLU A 826 56.26 33.25 -13.17
CA GLU A 826 56.73 34.01 -14.30
C GLU A 826 57.80 35.07 -13.88
N GLU A 827 57.59 35.78 -12.80
CA GLU A 827 58.56 36.75 -12.26
C GLU A 827 59.88 36.03 -11.88
N ILE A 828 59.84 34.82 -11.30
CA ILE A 828 61.03 34.04 -10.96
C ILE A 828 61.74 33.48 -12.24
N LEU A 829 60.97 33.01 -13.22
CA LEU A 829 61.49 32.44 -14.46
C LEU A 829 62.19 33.48 -15.36
N HIS A 830 61.78 34.76 -15.32
CA HIS A 830 62.38 35.88 -16.05
C HIS A 830 63.53 36.56 -15.31
N LEU A 831 63.91 36.04 -14.11
CA LEU A 831 64.97 36.57 -13.32
C LEU A 831 66.33 35.97 -13.77
N ASP A 832 67.18 36.77 -14.42
CA ASP A 832 68.55 36.33 -14.70
C ASP A 832 69.43 36.55 -13.47
N ILE A 833 69.59 35.47 -12.68
CA ILE A 833 70.26 35.45 -11.35
C ILE A 833 71.75 35.77 -11.48
N ASP A 834 72.34 35.42 -12.61
CA ASP A 834 73.77 35.58 -12.82
C ASP A 834 74.18 37.08 -13.10
N THR A 835 73.22 37.92 -13.40
CA THR A 835 73.49 39.36 -13.67
C THR A 835 73.09 40.27 -12.50
N LEU A 836 72.47 39.77 -11.41
CA LEU A 836 72.01 40.55 -10.26
C LEU A 836 73.11 40.74 -9.20
N THR A 837 73.23 42.00 -8.71
CA THR A 837 74.01 42.27 -7.53
C THR A 837 73.29 41.76 -6.28
N PRO A 838 73.98 41.47 -5.14
CA PRO A 838 73.35 40.97 -3.91
C PRO A 838 72.21 41.87 -3.37
N VAL A 839 72.32 43.20 -3.60
CA VAL A 839 71.26 44.14 -3.19
C VAL A 839 70.05 44.08 -4.11
N GLU A 840 70.24 43.95 -5.42
CA GLU A 840 69.13 43.80 -6.40
C GLU A 840 68.42 42.49 -6.20
N ALA A 841 69.10 41.36 -5.87
CA ALA A 841 68.53 40.10 -5.55
C ALA A 841 67.63 40.16 -4.29
N LEU A 842 68.07 40.87 -3.23
CA LEU A 842 67.29 41.14 -2.04
C LEU A 842 66.07 42.03 -2.32
N MET A 843 66.13 42.97 -3.20
CA MET A 843 65.04 43.85 -3.63
C MET A 843 63.97 43.00 -4.39
N LYS A 844 64.38 42.14 -5.31
CA LYS A 844 63.52 41.29 -6.08
C LYS A 844 62.84 40.23 -5.19
N LEU A 845 63.52 39.60 -4.25
CA LEU A 845 62.98 38.74 -3.26
C LEU A 845 61.95 39.46 -2.39
N ASN A 846 62.14 40.75 -2.07
CA ASN A 846 61.16 41.54 -1.34
C ASN A 846 59.91 41.89 -2.19
N GLU A 847 60.09 42.11 -3.50
CA GLU A 847 58.95 42.25 -4.43
C GLU A 847 58.10 41.01 -4.49
N ILE A 848 58.66 39.80 -4.68
CA ILE A 848 58.00 38.54 -4.72
C ILE A 848 57.31 38.27 -3.37
N LYS A 849 57.96 38.56 -2.24
CA LYS A 849 57.35 38.48 -0.89
C LYS A 849 56.18 39.43 -0.71
N ARG A 850 56.19 40.65 -1.32
CA ARG A 850 55.05 41.59 -1.29
C ARG A 850 53.85 41.07 -2.10
N LEU A 851 54.06 40.38 -3.21
CA LEU A 851 53.01 39.69 -3.98
C LEU A 851 52.28 38.65 -3.11
N LEU A 852 53.03 37.83 -2.35
CA LEU A 852 52.45 36.86 -1.37
C LEU A 852 51.72 37.55 -0.21
N GLY A 853 52.11 38.75 0.15
CA GLY A 853 51.52 39.50 1.30
C GLY A 853 50.21 40.25 0.97
N LYS A 854 49.82 40.41 -0.30
CA LYS A 854 48.57 41.11 -0.72
C LYS A 854 47.28 40.38 -0.33
N LYS A 855 47.31 39.08 -0.01
CA LYS A 855 46.15 38.30 0.38
C LYS A 855 45.66 38.53 1.81
N LYS A 856 46.36 39.22 2.66
CA LYS A 856 45.96 39.45 4.08
C LYS A 856 45.03 40.67 4.32
N LYS A 857 44.66 41.43 3.27
CA LYS A 857 43.86 42.68 3.39
C LYS A 857 42.49 42.63 2.66
N ALA A 858 42.07 41.51 2.09
CA ALA A 858 40.81 41.41 1.34
C ALA A 858 39.73 40.54 2.00
N THR A 859 39.98 40.08 3.22
CA THR A 859 38.98 39.36 4.06
C THR A 859 39.04 39.88 5.47
N SER A 860 38.37 40.99 5.74
CA SER A 860 37.85 41.42 7.04
C SER A 860 36.50 42.08 6.82
#